data_fbc9824401ffa25aa176ae6c467959ac
#
_entry.id   fbc9824401ffa25aa176ae6c467959ac
#
_cell.length_a   1.000
_cell.length_b   1.000
_cell.length_c   1.000
_cell.angle_alpha   90.00
_cell.angle_beta   90.00
_cell.angle_gamma   90.00
#
_symmetry.space_group_name_H-M   'P 1'
#
loop_
_entity.id
_entity.type
_entity.pdbx_description
1 polymer ?
#
loop_
_entity_poly.entity_id
_entity_poly.type
_entity_poly.pdbx_seq_one_letter_code
_entity_poly.pdbx_strand_id
1 'polypeptide(L)'
;MKKLFGISLTSLLVTSLALAQTKPLTEEDYYRIITLPVPEGVSLEVGGLAPLPDGRLAASTRRGEVWLISNPYMLGSRVPTFKRFAYGLHEPLGLLYRANKNATPGSKEPGWYFLCTQRGEVTKLVDTDGDDEANEYRSFYKWPLSGNYHEYSYGPVLLPDGDMVITLNLGWIGRGASLAKWRGWMLKLNDKGEMTPWATGLRSPAGFNVLRDGTIFYTENQGDWVGSGRMTHLTKGAFAGNVAGLRWTSEPNSPLKLKVDDVPSTGKPMHEVAKSIPDLKVPSIWFPHTLMGISTSDIQEDTTSGRFGPFTGQLFVGDQGHSKIMRVALEKVNGEYQGACFPFREGFQSGILRMVWGIDGSMFVGMTSRGWASTGKAPFGIQRLVWTGKTPFEMKTIRSMPDGFEVEFTMPVDRKTAENPGSYSLNSFTYKYHRTYGSPIEDAKVVPIRGVVVSADGLKARIVADTVLREGYIHEVKAEGVRSAAGLPVLHPTGYYTLNAIAPGEKLTIASARQHDHSAMNAMASATASPATGKGKATASGRSTAAATGKPQAAKRVTEQPADWTNGPDQTITLTTKPGLKFDTEKVEVKAGSRVKWVFSNNDDMLHNCVIVKPATANKVGNDAMKLNLNGPKMQYVPNVSEVLYHTNLLQPETAEAIYFVAPTEPGEYQYVCTFPGHHTLMQGILKVVK
;
A
#
# COMPACT_ATOMS: atom_id res chain seq x y z
N MET A 1 56.49 -41.76 61.34
CA MET A 1 56.59 -40.29 61.22
C MET A 1 56.52 -39.91 59.78
N LYS A 2 55.41 -39.35 59.31
CA LYS A 2 55.29 -38.46 58.19
C LYS A 2 53.79 -38.06 58.09
N LYS A 3 53.44 -36.81 58.45
CA LYS A 3 52.15 -36.23 58.38
C LYS A 3 51.82 -35.85 56.89
N LEU A 4 50.73 -36.31 56.35
CA LEU A 4 50.18 -35.80 55.10
C LEU A 4 49.11 -34.77 55.43
N PHE A 5 49.31 -33.56 54.91
CA PHE A 5 48.33 -32.50 54.86
C PHE A 5 47.38 -32.73 53.66
N GLY A 6 46.10 -32.89 53.93
CA GLY A 6 45.07 -32.90 52.87
C GLY A 6 44.56 -31.47 52.62
N ILE A 7 44.74 -31.00 51.40
CA ILE A 7 44.14 -29.76 50.92
C ILE A 7 42.81 -30.13 50.27
N SER A 8 41.67 -29.65 50.86
CA SER A 8 40.35 -29.77 50.32
C SER A 8 40.15 -28.65 49.34
N LEU A 9 39.99 -28.99 48.06
CA LEU A 9 39.67 -28.05 46.97
C LEU A 9 38.13 -27.99 46.77
N THR A 10 37.50 -26.97 47.35
CA THR A 10 36.05 -26.69 47.10
C THR A 10 35.91 -25.97 45.79
N SER A 11 35.52 -26.67 44.73
CA SER A 11 35.16 -26.06 43.44
C SER A 11 33.78 -25.43 43.53
N LEU A 12 33.73 -24.08 43.48
CA LEU A 12 32.50 -23.31 43.22
C LEU A 12 32.08 -23.52 41.76
N LEU A 13 31.02 -24.30 41.54
CA LEU A 13 30.31 -24.31 40.26
C LEU A 13 29.49 -23.00 40.14
N VAL A 14 29.99 -22.04 39.40
CA VAL A 14 29.22 -20.88 38.94
C VAL A 14 28.40 -21.34 37.74
N THR A 15 27.12 -21.69 37.96
CA THR A 15 26.15 -21.88 36.90
C THR A 15 25.77 -20.52 36.33
N SER A 16 26.42 -20.13 35.22
CA SER A 16 25.95 -19.01 34.37
C SER A 16 24.66 -19.44 33.71
N LEU A 17 23.50 -18.97 34.21
CA LEU A 17 22.27 -18.96 33.46
C LEU A 17 22.47 -18.02 32.25
N ALA A 18 22.80 -18.59 31.11
CA ALA A 18 22.65 -17.90 29.83
C ALA A 18 21.17 -17.65 29.64
N LEU A 19 20.71 -16.41 29.86
CA LEU A 19 19.43 -15.94 29.36
C LEU A 19 19.49 -16.09 27.85
N ALA A 20 18.88 -17.16 27.32
CA ALA A 20 18.65 -17.30 25.91
C ALA A 20 17.79 -16.11 25.51
N GLN A 21 18.35 -15.14 24.75
CA GLN A 21 17.62 -14.09 24.12
C GLN A 21 16.63 -14.77 23.17
N THR A 22 15.37 -14.88 23.58
CA THR A 22 14.32 -15.37 22.72
C THR A 22 14.21 -14.41 21.55
N LYS A 23 14.40 -14.93 20.33
CA LYS A 23 14.23 -14.14 19.08
C LYS A 23 12.87 -13.47 19.13
N PRO A 24 12.78 -12.15 18.81
CA PRO A 24 11.51 -11.47 18.74
C PRO A 24 10.56 -12.21 17.78
N LEU A 25 9.30 -12.39 18.19
CA LEU A 25 8.28 -12.98 17.36
C LEU A 25 7.99 -12.07 16.15
N THR A 26 7.77 -12.69 15.00
CA THR A 26 7.54 -12.05 13.71
C THR A 26 6.17 -12.41 13.18
N GLU A 27 5.71 -11.77 12.11
CA GLU A 27 4.46 -12.10 11.42
C GLU A 27 4.34 -13.59 11.07
N GLU A 28 5.46 -14.24 10.67
CA GLU A 28 5.53 -15.66 10.31
C GLU A 28 5.18 -16.60 11.48
N ASP A 29 5.43 -16.19 12.72
CA ASP A 29 5.07 -16.95 13.91
C ASP A 29 3.56 -17.01 14.15
N TYR A 30 2.81 -16.07 13.56
CA TYR A 30 1.35 -15.94 13.70
C TYR A 30 0.60 -16.32 12.44
N TYR A 31 1.12 -15.93 11.26
CA TYR A 31 0.50 -16.15 9.95
C TYR A 31 1.52 -16.67 8.97
N ARG A 32 1.48 -17.98 8.71
CA ARG A 32 2.45 -18.66 7.85
C ARG A 32 2.05 -18.56 6.39
N ILE A 33 3.01 -18.20 5.54
CA ILE A 33 2.85 -18.23 4.08
C ILE A 33 3.31 -19.58 3.54
N ILE A 34 2.45 -20.28 2.82
CA ILE A 34 2.72 -21.57 2.18
C ILE A 34 2.61 -21.37 0.66
N THR A 35 3.67 -21.63 -0.07
CA THR A 35 3.71 -21.51 -1.53
C THR A 35 3.15 -22.77 -2.19
N LEU A 36 2.18 -22.62 -3.10
CA LEU A 36 1.73 -23.71 -3.94
C LEU A 36 2.75 -23.90 -5.10
N PRO A 37 3.30 -25.11 -5.29
CA PRO A 37 4.16 -25.37 -6.41
C PRO A 37 3.35 -25.32 -7.71
N VAL A 38 3.83 -24.52 -8.67
CA VAL A 38 3.24 -24.36 -10.00
C VAL A 38 4.02 -25.24 -10.97
N PRO A 39 3.36 -26.08 -11.80
CA PRO A 39 4.04 -26.91 -12.78
C PRO A 39 4.85 -26.09 -13.80
N GLU A 40 5.92 -26.66 -14.32
CA GLU A 40 6.69 -26.08 -15.42
C GLU A 40 5.80 -25.82 -16.64
N GLY A 41 5.97 -24.68 -17.29
CA GLY A 41 5.18 -24.29 -18.46
C GLY A 41 3.85 -23.58 -18.11
N VAL A 42 3.42 -23.56 -16.86
CA VAL A 42 2.22 -22.83 -16.42
C VAL A 42 2.58 -21.41 -15.97
N SER A 43 2.13 -20.41 -16.72
CA SER A 43 2.29 -18.99 -16.35
C SER A 43 1.09 -18.50 -15.52
N LEU A 44 1.15 -18.74 -14.21
CA LEU A 44 0.03 -18.48 -13.30
C LEU A 44 -0.03 -17.01 -12.86
N GLU A 45 -0.10 -16.08 -13.82
CA GLU A 45 -0.35 -14.64 -13.59
C GLU A 45 -1.82 -14.45 -13.20
N VAL A 46 -2.12 -14.59 -11.91
CA VAL A 46 -3.50 -14.67 -11.43
C VAL A 46 -4.28 -13.38 -11.70
N GLY A 47 -5.42 -13.51 -12.39
CA GLY A 47 -6.38 -12.42 -12.63
C GLY A 47 -7.67 -12.59 -11.82
N GLY A 48 -8.08 -13.81 -11.51
CA GLY A 48 -9.24 -14.18 -10.70
C GLY A 48 -9.04 -15.48 -9.96
N LEU A 49 -9.67 -15.63 -8.80
CA LEU A 49 -9.72 -16.86 -8.02
C LEU A 49 -11.17 -17.22 -7.69
N ALA A 50 -11.51 -18.49 -7.75
CA ALA A 50 -12.82 -19.00 -7.34
C ALA A 50 -12.68 -20.34 -6.62
N PRO A 51 -13.00 -20.42 -5.32
CA PRO A 51 -13.07 -21.69 -4.62
C PRO A 51 -14.30 -22.48 -5.08
N LEU A 52 -14.13 -23.80 -5.26
CA LEU A 52 -15.21 -24.72 -5.60
C LEU A 52 -15.71 -25.42 -4.34
N PRO A 53 -16.99 -25.83 -4.31
CA PRO A 53 -17.58 -26.53 -3.16
C PRO A 53 -16.91 -27.89 -2.84
N ASP A 54 -16.28 -28.52 -3.83
CA ASP A 54 -15.56 -29.78 -3.69
C ASP A 54 -14.13 -29.64 -3.13
N GLY A 55 -13.72 -28.40 -2.78
CA GLY A 55 -12.40 -28.10 -2.23
C GLY A 55 -11.32 -27.83 -3.27
N ARG A 56 -11.65 -27.87 -4.56
CA ARG A 56 -10.74 -27.37 -5.61
C ARG A 56 -10.70 -25.84 -5.63
N LEU A 57 -9.67 -25.29 -6.25
CA LEU A 57 -9.52 -23.86 -6.50
C LEU A 57 -9.42 -23.63 -8.01
N ALA A 58 -10.20 -22.69 -8.55
CA ALA A 58 -10.02 -22.23 -9.92
C ALA A 58 -9.26 -20.89 -9.95
N ALA A 59 -8.38 -20.74 -10.95
CA ALA A 59 -7.63 -19.52 -11.18
C ALA A 59 -7.70 -19.11 -12.65
N SER A 60 -8.20 -17.90 -12.95
CA SER A 60 -8.01 -17.28 -14.25
C SER A 60 -6.65 -16.59 -14.30
N THR A 61 -6.00 -16.62 -15.47
CA THR A 61 -4.68 -16.02 -15.67
C THR A 61 -4.75 -14.88 -16.66
N ARG A 62 -3.95 -13.85 -16.47
CA ARG A 62 -3.82 -12.73 -17.43
C ARG A 62 -3.31 -13.19 -18.80
N ARG A 63 -2.86 -14.46 -18.94
CA ARG A 63 -2.49 -15.10 -20.19
C ARG A 63 -3.67 -15.65 -20.99
N GLY A 64 -4.88 -15.59 -20.43
CA GLY A 64 -6.10 -16.01 -21.13
C GLY A 64 -6.50 -17.45 -20.85
N GLU A 65 -6.12 -18.01 -19.72
CA GLU A 65 -6.43 -19.38 -19.32
C GLU A 65 -7.19 -19.41 -17.99
N VAL A 66 -7.97 -20.48 -17.79
CA VAL A 66 -8.55 -20.84 -16.49
C VAL A 66 -8.03 -22.23 -16.12
N TRP A 67 -7.48 -22.34 -14.93
CA TRP A 67 -6.93 -23.57 -14.38
C TRP A 67 -7.74 -24.07 -13.20
N LEU A 68 -8.07 -25.35 -13.19
CA LEU A 68 -8.59 -26.07 -12.00
C LEU A 68 -7.42 -26.67 -11.24
N ILE A 69 -7.34 -26.35 -9.96
CA ILE A 69 -6.28 -26.78 -9.06
C ILE A 69 -6.87 -27.75 -8.05
N SER A 70 -6.50 -29.02 -8.16
CA SER A 70 -6.91 -30.05 -7.21
C SER A 70 -5.89 -30.14 -6.07
N ASN A 71 -6.38 -30.50 -4.88
CA ASN A 71 -5.58 -30.56 -3.65
C ASN A 71 -4.79 -29.24 -3.34
N PRO A 72 -5.40 -28.05 -3.45
CA PRO A 72 -4.68 -26.79 -3.20
C PRO A 72 -4.25 -26.65 -1.72
N TYR A 73 -4.79 -27.47 -0.82
CA TYR A 73 -4.45 -27.53 0.60
C TYR A 73 -3.22 -28.41 0.89
N MET A 74 -2.71 -29.14 -0.14
CA MET A 74 -1.59 -30.10 -0.03
C MET A 74 -1.80 -31.15 1.05
N LEU A 75 -3.01 -31.69 1.11
CA LEU A 75 -3.36 -32.75 2.07
C LEU A 75 -2.58 -34.03 1.76
N GLY A 76 -2.13 -34.71 2.81
CA GLY A 76 -1.36 -35.94 2.67
C GLY A 76 0.04 -35.74 2.04
N SER A 77 0.62 -34.53 2.16
CA SER A 77 1.92 -34.17 1.58
C SER A 77 2.00 -34.35 0.05
N ARG A 78 0.85 -34.37 -0.63
CA ARG A 78 0.78 -34.42 -2.09
C ARG A 78 0.75 -33.02 -2.67
N VAL A 79 1.50 -32.81 -3.75
CA VAL A 79 1.49 -31.55 -4.50
C VAL A 79 0.14 -31.33 -5.20
N PRO A 80 -0.28 -30.08 -5.41
CA PRO A 80 -1.46 -29.75 -6.21
C PRO A 80 -1.29 -30.21 -7.65
N THR A 81 -2.41 -30.59 -8.29
CA THR A 81 -2.44 -30.88 -9.74
C THR A 81 -3.26 -29.83 -10.45
N PHE A 82 -2.85 -29.51 -11.68
CA PHE A 82 -3.44 -28.44 -12.48
C PHE A 82 -4.04 -29.04 -13.77
N LYS A 83 -5.33 -28.77 -14.00
CA LYS A 83 -6.01 -29.05 -15.27
C LYS A 83 -6.45 -27.75 -15.89
N ARG A 84 -6.14 -27.53 -17.18
CA ARG A 84 -6.61 -26.34 -17.90
C ARG A 84 -8.08 -26.52 -18.23
N PHE A 85 -8.92 -25.65 -17.67
CA PHE A 85 -10.36 -25.65 -17.89
C PHE A 85 -10.79 -24.85 -19.11
N ALA A 86 -10.15 -23.69 -19.36
CA ALA A 86 -10.46 -22.83 -20.50
C ALA A 86 -9.21 -22.11 -20.98
N TYR A 87 -9.22 -21.65 -22.24
CA TYR A 87 -8.12 -20.90 -22.87
C TYR A 87 -8.63 -19.95 -23.95
N GLY A 88 -7.75 -19.11 -24.50
CA GLY A 88 -8.09 -18.18 -25.58
C GLY A 88 -8.88 -16.95 -25.10
N LEU A 89 -8.91 -16.70 -23.79
CA LEU A 89 -9.60 -15.56 -23.21
C LEU A 89 -8.75 -14.29 -23.31
N HIS A 90 -9.41 -13.11 -23.41
CA HIS A 90 -8.71 -11.83 -23.54
C HIS A 90 -8.44 -11.21 -22.16
N GLU A 91 -7.29 -11.54 -21.56
CA GLU A 91 -6.77 -11.00 -20.30
C GLU A 91 -7.82 -11.01 -19.15
N PRO A 92 -8.29 -12.18 -18.73
CA PRO A 92 -9.31 -12.29 -17.69
C PRO A 92 -8.78 -11.79 -16.34
N LEU A 93 -9.56 -10.92 -15.69
CA LEU A 93 -9.24 -10.29 -14.40
C LEU A 93 -10.34 -10.51 -13.35
N GLY A 94 -11.07 -11.61 -13.50
CA GLY A 94 -12.01 -12.07 -12.53
C GLY A 94 -12.62 -13.41 -12.91
N LEU A 95 -13.05 -14.15 -11.89
CA LEU A 95 -13.63 -15.48 -12.05
C LEU A 95 -14.65 -15.72 -10.92
N LEU A 96 -15.84 -16.14 -11.29
CA LEU A 96 -16.91 -16.44 -10.34
C LEU A 96 -17.50 -17.82 -10.63
N TYR A 97 -17.46 -18.72 -9.66
CA TYR A 97 -18.19 -19.99 -9.69
C TYR A 97 -19.68 -19.76 -9.49
N ARG A 98 -20.51 -20.40 -10.33
CA ARG A 98 -21.97 -20.37 -10.21
C ARG A 98 -22.53 -21.77 -10.27
N ALA A 99 -23.26 -22.18 -9.22
CA ALA A 99 -24.15 -23.34 -9.33
C ALA A 99 -25.28 -23.03 -10.33
N ASN A 100 -25.53 -23.98 -11.23
CA ASN A 100 -26.57 -23.81 -12.24
C ASN A 100 -27.92 -24.26 -11.68
N LYS A 101 -28.76 -23.31 -11.32
CA LYS A 101 -30.10 -23.56 -10.77
C LYS A 101 -31.08 -24.22 -11.77
N ASN A 102 -30.74 -24.16 -13.06
CA ASN A 102 -31.54 -24.70 -14.15
C ASN A 102 -31.13 -26.11 -14.54
N ALA A 103 -30.05 -26.64 -13.97
CA ALA A 103 -29.65 -28.02 -14.20
C ALA A 103 -30.61 -28.98 -13.47
N THR A 104 -31.31 -29.81 -14.25
CA THR A 104 -32.15 -30.90 -13.73
C THR A 104 -31.51 -32.23 -14.06
N PRO A 105 -31.76 -33.30 -13.28
CA PRO A 105 -31.30 -34.63 -13.61
C PRO A 105 -31.71 -35.02 -15.04
N GLY A 106 -30.75 -35.37 -15.90
CA GLY A 106 -30.99 -35.70 -17.30
C GLY A 106 -30.99 -34.51 -18.27
N SER A 107 -30.83 -33.26 -17.81
CA SER A 107 -30.62 -32.11 -18.72
C SER A 107 -29.20 -32.13 -19.29
N LYS A 108 -29.03 -31.51 -20.47
CA LYS A 108 -27.70 -31.26 -21.06
C LYS A 108 -26.96 -30.06 -20.42
N GLU A 109 -27.65 -29.34 -19.51
CA GLU A 109 -27.05 -28.21 -18.81
C GLU A 109 -26.21 -28.74 -17.63
N PRO A 110 -24.96 -28.38 -17.48
CA PRO A 110 -24.11 -28.80 -16.38
C PRO A 110 -24.58 -28.21 -15.05
N GLY A 111 -24.22 -28.86 -13.94
CA GLY A 111 -24.59 -28.43 -12.57
C GLY A 111 -23.94 -27.10 -12.14
N TRP A 112 -22.95 -26.64 -12.85
CA TRP A 112 -22.23 -25.40 -12.56
C TRP A 112 -21.53 -24.81 -13.79
N TYR A 113 -21.07 -23.56 -13.70
CA TYR A 113 -20.29 -22.87 -14.72
C TYR A 113 -19.45 -21.76 -14.08
N PHE A 114 -18.49 -21.22 -14.84
CA PHE A 114 -17.82 -19.98 -14.46
C PHE A 114 -18.35 -18.79 -15.24
N LEU A 115 -18.40 -17.63 -14.55
CA LEU A 115 -18.44 -16.32 -15.19
C LEU A 115 -17.06 -15.71 -15.10
N CYS A 116 -16.49 -15.39 -16.25
CA CYS A 116 -15.13 -14.87 -16.38
C CYS A 116 -15.16 -13.47 -17.00
N THR A 117 -14.67 -12.46 -16.27
CA THR A 117 -14.57 -11.09 -16.79
C THR A 117 -13.30 -10.94 -17.59
N GLN A 118 -13.45 -10.68 -18.89
CA GLN A 118 -12.42 -10.35 -19.83
C GLN A 118 -12.38 -8.83 -20.06
N ARG A 119 -11.46 -8.35 -20.95
CA ARG A 119 -11.38 -6.90 -21.28
C ARG A 119 -12.68 -6.34 -21.84
N GLY A 120 -13.40 -7.08 -22.70
CA GLY A 120 -14.57 -6.59 -23.44
C GLY A 120 -15.89 -7.25 -23.06
N GLU A 121 -15.89 -8.26 -22.21
CA GLU A 121 -17.11 -8.97 -21.83
C GLU A 121 -16.99 -9.78 -20.53
N VAL A 122 -18.14 -10.16 -19.98
CA VAL A 122 -18.28 -11.32 -19.11
C VAL A 122 -18.65 -12.50 -19.96
N THR A 123 -17.85 -13.57 -19.90
CA THR A 123 -18.08 -14.82 -20.63
C THR A 123 -18.53 -15.93 -19.66
N LYS A 124 -19.57 -16.62 -20.01
CA LYS A 124 -20.00 -17.87 -19.33
C LYS A 124 -19.23 -19.02 -19.94
N LEU A 125 -18.40 -19.68 -19.14
CA LEU A 125 -17.61 -20.85 -19.48
C LEU A 125 -18.33 -22.11 -19.02
N VAL A 126 -18.64 -23.01 -19.93
CA VAL A 126 -19.51 -24.17 -19.70
C VAL A 126 -18.82 -25.44 -20.14
N ASP A 127 -18.72 -26.40 -19.23
CA ASP A 127 -18.34 -27.76 -19.47
C ASP A 127 -19.64 -28.59 -19.61
N THR A 128 -19.95 -29.06 -20.82
CA THR A 128 -21.22 -29.73 -21.11
C THR A 128 -21.13 -31.26 -21.08
N ASP A 129 -19.93 -31.83 -21.07
CA ASP A 129 -19.69 -33.28 -21.07
C ASP A 129 -19.05 -33.81 -19.78
N GLY A 130 -18.67 -32.88 -18.86
CA GLY A 130 -18.22 -33.20 -17.52
C GLY A 130 -16.78 -33.67 -17.43
N ASP A 131 -15.97 -33.27 -18.40
CA ASP A 131 -14.56 -33.66 -18.46
C ASP A 131 -13.61 -32.65 -17.80
N ASP A 132 -14.16 -31.60 -17.13
CA ASP A 132 -13.44 -30.49 -16.53
C ASP A 132 -12.69 -29.60 -17.58
N GLU A 133 -13.21 -29.48 -18.81
CA GLU A 133 -12.78 -28.55 -19.85
C GLU A 133 -14.00 -27.82 -20.45
N ALA A 134 -13.94 -26.51 -20.59
CA ALA A 134 -15.04 -25.73 -21.15
C ALA A 134 -15.12 -25.94 -22.67
N ASN A 135 -16.19 -26.56 -23.12
CA ASN A 135 -16.46 -26.74 -24.55
C ASN A 135 -17.43 -25.69 -25.10
N GLU A 136 -18.04 -24.85 -24.24
CA GLU A 136 -18.83 -23.70 -24.69
C GLU A 136 -18.42 -22.40 -23.99
N TYR A 137 -18.29 -21.34 -24.80
CA TYR A 137 -17.99 -19.97 -24.40
C TYR A 137 -19.15 -19.09 -24.83
N ARG A 138 -20.03 -18.75 -23.86
CA ARG A 138 -21.24 -17.96 -24.12
C ARG A 138 -21.05 -16.56 -23.64
N SER A 139 -21.19 -15.53 -24.52
CA SER A 139 -21.15 -14.13 -24.10
C SER A 139 -22.33 -13.83 -23.16
N PHE A 140 -22.03 -13.31 -21.98
CA PHE A 140 -23.05 -12.97 -20.98
C PHE A 140 -23.40 -11.48 -21.05
N TYR A 141 -22.40 -10.58 -21.07
CA TYR A 141 -22.57 -9.15 -21.28
C TYR A 141 -21.31 -8.54 -21.91
N LYS A 142 -21.48 -7.63 -22.86
CA LYS A 142 -20.40 -6.98 -23.63
C LYS A 142 -20.37 -5.48 -23.44
N TRP A 143 -19.17 -4.91 -23.52
CA TRP A 143 -18.93 -3.46 -23.60
C TRP A 143 -17.87 -3.12 -24.65
N PRO A 144 -17.89 -1.88 -25.19
CA PRO A 144 -16.92 -1.49 -26.19
C PRO A 144 -15.52 -1.30 -25.62
N LEU A 145 -14.53 -1.45 -26.49
CA LEU A 145 -13.12 -1.16 -26.22
C LEU A 145 -12.66 0.00 -27.12
N SER A 146 -11.80 0.89 -26.61
CA SER A 146 -11.20 1.97 -27.41
C SER A 146 -9.79 1.64 -27.93
N GLY A 147 -9.25 0.47 -27.58
CA GLY A 147 -7.88 0.06 -27.91
C GLY A 147 -6.82 0.56 -26.92
N ASN A 148 -7.20 1.26 -25.86
CA ASN A 148 -6.28 1.59 -24.78
C ASN A 148 -5.92 0.33 -23.98
N TYR A 149 -4.62 0.05 -23.84
CA TYR A 149 -4.14 -1.16 -23.20
C TYR A 149 -4.44 -1.23 -21.70
N HIS A 150 -4.76 -0.11 -21.04
CA HIS A 150 -5.18 -0.05 -19.64
C HIS A 150 -6.70 -0.16 -19.41
N GLU A 151 -7.50 -0.42 -20.43
CA GLU A 151 -8.93 -0.65 -20.27
C GLU A 151 -9.23 -2.03 -19.67
N TYR A 152 -8.79 -2.25 -18.45
CA TYR A 152 -9.08 -3.48 -17.70
C TYR A 152 -10.54 -3.51 -17.23
N SER A 153 -11.02 -4.71 -16.89
CA SER A 153 -12.35 -4.94 -16.36
C SER A 153 -12.28 -6.02 -15.30
N TYR A 154 -12.95 -5.82 -14.17
CA TYR A 154 -12.80 -6.66 -12.98
C TYR A 154 -14.15 -7.17 -12.48
N GLY A 155 -14.13 -8.25 -11.71
CA GLY A 155 -15.29 -8.96 -11.20
C GLY A 155 -15.55 -10.24 -12.00
N PRO A 156 -16.80 -10.77 -12.05
CA PRO A 156 -17.95 -10.27 -11.31
C PRO A 156 -17.91 -10.69 -9.83
N VAL A 157 -18.55 -9.87 -8.98
CA VAL A 157 -18.75 -10.16 -7.56
C VAL A 157 -20.27 -10.25 -7.32
N LEU A 158 -20.70 -11.30 -6.61
CA LEU A 158 -22.10 -11.60 -6.38
C LEU A 158 -22.70 -10.69 -5.31
N LEU A 159 -23.91 -10.19 -5.55
CA LEU A 159 -24.74 -9.48 -4.58
C LEU A 159 -25.67 -10.47 -3.85
N PRO A 160 -26.17 -10.14 -2.65
CA PRO A 160 -27.09 -11.01 -1.91
C PRO A 160 -28.40 -11.32 -2.65
N ASP A 161 -28.86 -10.43 -3.55
CA ASP A 161 -30.05 -10.60 -4.37
C ASP A 161 -29.84 -11.54 -5.57
N GLY A 162 -28.61 -12.00 -5.81
CA GLY A 162 -28.22 -12.88 -6.90
C GLY A 162 -27.74 -12.16 -8.15
N ASP A 163 -27.90 -10.84 -8.23
CA ASP A 163 -27.24 -9.99 -9.23
C ASP A 163 -25.73 -9.92 -8.97
N MET A 164 -24.99 -9.29 -9.84
CA MET A 164 -23.56 -9.14 -9.70
C MET A 164 -23.08 -7.76 -10.11
N VAL A 165 -21.91 -7.38 -9.63
CA VAL A 165 -21.26 -6.13 -10.02
C VAL A 165 -19.92 -6.40 -10.71
N ILE A 166 -19.62 -5.57 -11.70
CA ILE A 166 -18.33 -5.48 -12.39
C ILE A 166 -17.83 -4.05 -12.38
N THR A 167 -16.54 -3.85 -12.57
CA THR A 167 -15.95 -2.51 -12.71
C THR A 167 -15.15 -2.40 -14.00
N LEU A 168 -15.27 -1.25 -14.65
CA LEU A 168 -14.55 -0.90 -15.88
C LEU A 168 -13.61 0.26 -15.58
N ASN A 169 -12.29 0.02 -15.53
CA ASN A 169 -11.35 1.10 -15.24
C ASN A 169 -11.15 2.05 -16.41
N LEU A 170 -10.62 3.22 -16.11
CA LEU A 170 -10.20 4.22 -17.10
C LEU A 170 -8.88 3.78 -17.77
N GLY A 171 -8.60 4.37 -18.93
CA GLY A 171 -7.26 4.35 -19.50
C GLY A 171 -6.26 5.01 -18.55
N TRP A 172 -4.99 4.57 -18.56
CA TRP A 172 -3.97 5.18 -17.74
C TRP A 172 -3.66 6.61 -18.21
N ILE A 173 -3.23 7.42 -17.24
CA ILE A 173 -2.81 8.82 -17.40
C ILE A 173 -4.00 9.69 -17.75
N GLY A 174 -4.45 10.52 -16.86
CA GLY A 174 -5.53 11.52 -16.92
C GLY A 174 -5.92 12.14 -18.25
N ARG A 175 -5.17 11.89 -19.29
CA ARG A 175 -5.50 12.02 -20.69
C ARG A 175 -6.44 10.94 -21.20
N GLY A 176 -6.59 9.88 -20.41
CA GLY A 176 -7.42 8.74 -20.68
C GLY A 176 -8.86 9.01 -20.37
N ALA A 177 -9.38 10.06 -20.92
CA ALA A 177 -10.77 10.00 -21.27
C ALA A 177 -10.92 8.73 -22.11
N SER A 178 -11.07 7.57 -21.45
CA SER A 178 -11.41 6.37 -22.14
C SER A 178 -12.60 6.67 -23.02
N LEU A 179 -12.46 6.50 -24.31
CA LEU A 179 -13.52 6.82 -25.27
C LEU A 179 -14.61 5.74 -25.27
N ALA A 180 -14.33 4.60 -24.67
CA ALA A 180 -15.26 3.49 -24.56
C ALA A 180 -16.30 3.76 -23.48
N LYS A 181 -17.57 3.49 -23.84
CA LYS A 181 -18.73 3.72 -22.98
C LYS A 181 -18.62 2.99 -21.65
N TRP A 182 -19.05 3.64 -20.57
CA TRP A 182 -19.06 3.15 -19.18
C TRP A 182 -17.69 2.94 -18.53
N ARG A 183 -16.58 3.32 -19.14
CA ARG A 183 -15.29 3.31 -18.44
C ARG A 183 -15.29 4.31 -17.27
N GLY A 184 -14.73 3.87 -16.15
CA GLY A 184 -14.78 4.59 -14.88
C GLY A 184 -16.05 4.34 -14.07
N TRP A 185 -16.81 3.28 -14.40
CA TRP A 185 -18.07 2.91 -13.75
C TRP A 185 -18.03 1.51 -13.11
N MET A 186 -18.82 1.36 -12.07
CA MET A 186 -19.34 0.08 -11.59
C MET A 186 -20.68 -0.16 -12.26
N LEU A 187 -20.86 -1.36 -12.82
CA LEU A 187 -22.08 -1.80 -13.48
C LEU A 187 -22.67 -2.98 -12.71
N LYS A 188 -24.00 -2.96 -12.52
CA LYS A 188 -24.75 -4.07 -11.97
C LYS A 188 -25.35 -4.90 -13.11
N LEU A 189 -25.20 -6.22 -13.06
CA LEU A 189 -25.73 -7.18 -14.02
C LEU A 189 -26.69 -8.13 -13.30
N ASN A 190 -27.89 -8.35 -13.87
CA ASN A 190 -28.79 -9.38 -13.37
C ASN A 190 -28.42 -10.77 -13.96
N ASP A 191 -29.16 -11.81 -13.58
CA ASP A 191 -28.94 -13.19 -14.03
C ASP A 191 -29.20 -13.42 -15.53
N LYS A 192 -29.85 -12.47 -16.20
CA LYS A 192 -30.07 -12.47 -17.67
C LYS A 192 -29.00 -11.68 -18.43
N GLY A 193 -28.06 -11.05 -17.74
CA GLY A 193 -27.06 -10.17 -18.36
C GLY A 193 -27.56 -8.77 -18.68
N GLU A 194 -28.70 -8.33 -18.13
CA GLU A 194 -29.19 -6.97 -18.28
C GLU A 194 -28.43 -6.03 -17.34
N MET A 195 -27.94 -4.92 -17.89
CA MET A 195 -27.04 -3.99 -17.19
C MET A 195 -27.77 -2.76 -16.66
N THR A 196 -27.41 -2.38 -15.43
CA THR A 196 -27.76 -1.11 -14.80
C THR A 196 -26.49 -0.40 -14.35
N PRO A 197 -26.23 0.87 -14.75
CA PRO A 197 -25.12 1.64 -14.23
C PRO A 197 -25.34 1.95 -12.74
N TRP A 198 -24.27 1.78 -11.91
CA TRP A 198 -24.41 1.85 -10.47
C TRP A 198 -23.73 3.05 -9.84
N ALA A 199 -22.40 3.20 -10.03
CA ALA A 199 -21.60 4.27 -9.47
C ALA A 199 -20.45 4.63 -10.41
N THR A 200 -19.89 5.83 -10.28
CA THR A 200 -18.81 6.31 -11.16
C THR A 200 -17.70 7.03 -10.39
N GLY A 201 -16.71 7.49 -11.13
CA GLY A 201 -15.53 8.15 -10.57
C GLY A 201 -14.43 7.18 -10.18
N LEU A 202 -14.48 5.97 -10.73
CA LEU A 202 -13.53 4.89 -10.49
C LEU A 202 -12.39 4.99 -11.51
N ARG A 203 -11.17 5.27 -11.05
CA ARG A 203 -10.01 5.36 -11.94
C ARG A 203 -9.44 3.98 -12.27
N SER A 204 -9.04 3.24 -11.25
CA SER A 204 -8.40 1.93 -11.37
C SER A 204 -8.94 0.97 -10.30
N PRO A 205 -10.22 0.57 -10.39
CA PRO A 205 -10.90 -0.24 -9.37
C PRO A 205 -10.51 -1.71 -9.49
N ALA A 206 -9.22 -2.04 -9.28
CA ALA A 206 -8.72 -3.42 -9.33
C ALA A 206 -9.26 -4.28 -8.19
N GLY A 207 -9.56 -3.67 -7.05
CA GLY A 207 -10.17 -4.31 -5.90
C GLY A 207 -11.53 -3.72 -5.58
N PHE A 208 -12.52 -4.60 -5.43
CA PHE A 208 -13.81 -4.27 -4.86
C PHE A 208 -14.46 -5.56 -4.35
N ASN A 209 -15.31 -5.41 -3.36
CA ASN A 209 -16.07 -6.55 -2.84
C ASN A 209 -17.44 -6.09 -2.33
N VAL A 210 -18.32 -7.08 -2.24
CA VAL A 210 -19.63 -6.99 -1.60
C VAL A 210 -19.53 -7.72 -0.28
N LEU A 211 -19.71 -7.00 0.82
CA LEU A 211 -19.69 -7.59 2.15
C LEU A 211 -20.95 -8.45 2.38
N ARG A 212 -20.93 -9.26 3.43
CA ARG A 212 -22.02 -10.17 3.76
C ARG A 212 -23.39 -9.47 3.90
N ASP A 213 -23.40 -8.20 4.34
CA ASP A 213 -24.61 -7.39 4.47
C ASP A 213 -25.05 -6.68 3.16
N GLY A 214 -24.33 -6.90 2.06
CA GLY A 214 -24.58 -6.26 0.77
C GLY A 214 -23.86 -4.92 0.59
N THR A 215 -23.12 -4.46 1.57
CA THR A 215 -22.32 -3.20 1.45
C THR A 215 -21.20 -3.36 0.43
N ILE A 216 -21.07 -2.39 -0.47
CA ILE A 216 -20.05 -2.42 -1.53
C ILE A 216 -18.91 -1.47 -1.18
N PHE A 217 -17.70 -1.99 -1.13
CA PHE A 217 -16.47 -1.20 -1.08
C PHE A 217 -15.61 -1.44 -2.30
N TYR A 218 -14.89 -0.39 -2.73
CA TYR A 218 -13.83 -0.54 -3.70
C TYR A 218 -12.55 0.10 -3.20
N THR A 219 -11.41 -0.42 -3.66
CA THR A 219 -10.08 0.15 -3.42
C THR A 219 -9.53 0.76 -4.69
N GLU A 220 -8.67 1.74 -4.51
CA GLU A 220 -8.02 2.46 -5.59
C GLU A 220 -6.62 2.91 -5.18
N ASN A 221 -5.68 2.85 -6.12
CA ASN A 221 -4.32 3.36 -5.92
C ASN A 221 -4.23 4.87 -6.25
N GLN A 222 -3.13 5.49 -5.83
CA GLN A 222 -2.79 6.87 -6.18
C GLN A 222 -2.89 7.11 -7.69
N GLY A 223 -3.35 8.30 -8.09
CA GLY A 223 -3.48 8.67 -9.49
C GLY A 223 -4.08 10.07 -9.69
N ASP A 224 -4.41 10.40 -10.91
CA ASP A 224 -5.16 11.61 -11.22
C ASP A 224 -6.52 11.61 -10.49
N TRP A 225 -6.84 12.72 -9.81
CA TRP A 225 -7.97 12.86 -8.90
C TRP A 225 -7.95 11.91 -7.67
N VAL A 226 -6.84 11.23 -7.44
CA VAL A 226 -6.67 10.30 -6.31
C VAL A 226 -5.35 10.60 -5.60
N GLY A 227 -5.42 11.38 -4.53
CA GLY A 227 -4.25 11.86 -3.80
C GLY A 227 -3.39 10.75 -3.18
N SER A 228 -4.02 9.65 -2.75
CA SER A 228 -3.37 8.46 -2.17
C SER A 228 -4.25 7.24 -2.38
N GLY A 229 -3.73 6.04 -2.07
CA GLY A 229 -4.55 4.82 -2.03
C GLY A 229 -5.72 4.98 -1.07
N ARG A 230 -6.87 4.41 -1.43
CA ARG A 230 -8.10 4.58 -0.64
C ARG A 230 -9.06 3.40 -0.78
N MET A 231 -9.98 3.28 0.18
CA MET A 231 -11.15 2.43 0.13
C MET A 231 -12.40 3.29 0.34
N THR A 232 -13.36 3.17 -0.56
CA THR A 232 -14.59 4.01 -0.54
C THR A 232 -15.83 3.13 -0.56
N HIS A 233 -16.82 3.46 0.24
CA HIS A 233 -18.16 2.88 0.23
C HIS A 233 -18.93 3.40 -0.98
N LEU A 234 -19.48 2.48 -1.79
CA LEU A 234 -20.24 2.80 -2.99
C LEU A 234 -21.72 2.49 -2.83
N THR A 235 -22.54 3.48 -3.05
CA THR A 235 -24.00 3.36 -3.18
C THR A 235 -24.43 3.69 -4.62
N LYS A 236 -25.66 3.37 -4.99
CA LYS A 236 -26.21 3.74 -6.30
C LYS A 236 -26.18 5.26 -6.46
N GLY A 237 -25.62 5.75 -7.57
CA GLY A 237 -25.46 7.18 -7.85
C GLY A 237 -24.23 7.82 -7.23
N ALA A 238 -23.39 7.07 -6.50
CA ALA A 238 -22.15 7.59 -5.90
C ALA A 238 -21.15 8.04 -6.97
N PHE A 239 -20.47 9.16 -6.68
CA PHE A 239 -19.30 9.63 -7.43
C PHE A 239 -18.05 9.50 -6.56
N ALA A 240 -17.12 8.63 -6.96
CA ALA A 240 -15.93 8.33 -6.17
C ALA A 240 -14.75 9.30 -6.39
N GLY A 241 -14.88 10.24 -7.34
CA GLY A 241 -13.96 11.39 -7.44
C GLY A 241 -13.20 11.54 -8.75
N ASN A 242 -12.97 10.52 -9.58
CA ASN A 242 -12.35 10.74 -10.88
C ASN A 242 -13.38 11.22 -11.90
N VAL A 243 -13.14 12.41 -12.47
CA VAL A 243 -14.11 13.09 -13.33
C VAL A 243 -14.31 12.44 -14.71
N ALA A 244 -13.36 11.63 -15.18
CA ALA A 244 -13.43 11.08 -16.54
C ALA A 244 -14.65 10.19 -16.77
N GLY A 245 -15.15 9.50 -15.74
CA GLY A 245 -16.37 8.70 -15.81
C GLY A 245 -17.66 9.51 -15.94
N LEU A 246 -17.63 10.80 -15.55
CA LEU A 246 -18.80 11.69 -15.59
C LEU A 246 -19.30 12.00 -17.02
N ARG A 247 -18.49 11.75 -18.05
CA ARG A 247 -18.94 11.89 -19.46
C ARG A 247 -20.14 11.01 -19.82
N TRP A 248 -20.36 9.93 -19.07
CA TRP A 248 -21.46 8.99 -19.31
C TRP A 248 -22.70 9.28 -18.46
N THR A 249 -22.68 10.33 -17.62
CA THR A 249 -23.83 10.71 -16.78
C THR A 249 -25.00 11.27 -17.59
N SER A 250 -24.78 11.69 -18.86
CA SER A 250 -25.80 12.09 -19.79
C SER A 250 -26.62 10.93 -20.36
N GLU A 251 -26.16 9.69 -20.18
CA GLU A 251 -26.89 8.51 -20.66
C GLU A 251 -28.25 8.37 -19.95
N PRO A 252 -29.30 7.89 -20.65
CA PRO A 252 -30.66 7.88 -20.11
C PRO A 252 -30.79 7.12 -18.78
N ASN A 253 -30.05 6.03 -18.63
CA ASN A 253 -30.11 5.15 -17.45
C ASN A 253 -29.14 5.54 -16.35
N SER A 254 -28.41 6.65 -16.46
CA SER A 254 -27.47 7.08 -15.45
C SER A 254 -28.19 7.51 -14.16
N PRO A 255 -27.83 6.95 -13.01
CA PRO A 255 -28.38 7.35 -11.71
C PRO A 255 -27.83 8.71 -11.22
N LEU A 256 -26.81 9.25 -11.89
CA LEU A 256 -26.11 10.49 -11.53
C LEU A 256 -26.21 11.50 -12.69
N LYS A 257 -26.34 12.80 -12.36
CA LYS A 257 -26.44 13.89 -13.35
C LYS A 257 -25.26 14.89 -13.27
N LEU A 258 -24.34 14.70 -12.36
CA LEU A 258 -23.12 15.50 -12.23
C LEU A 258 -22.31 15.50 -13.53
N LYS A 259 -21.79 16.66 -13.94
CA LYS A 259 -20.97 16.84 -15.15
C LYS A 259 -19.50 17.04 -14.78
N VAL A 260 -18.61 16.86 -15.75
CA VAL A 260 -17.17 17.09 -15.58
C VAL A 260 -16.87 18.51 -15.09
N ASP A 261 -17.55 19.51 -15.67
CA ASP A 261 -17.32 20.93 -15.33
C ASP A 261 -17.86 21.34 -13.95
N ASP A 262 -18.73 20.52 -13.36
CA ASP A 262 -19.24 20.75 -12.01
C ASP A 262 -18.19 20.42 -10.91
N VAL A 263 -17.09 19.76 -11.28
CA VAL A 263 -16.06 19.31 -10.32
C VAL A 263 -14.80 20.14 -10.46
N PRO A 264 -14.54 21.07 -9.51
CA PRO A 264 -13.40 21.96 -9.60
C PRO A 264 -12.09 21.29 -9.19
N SER A 265 -11.00 21.55 -9.95
CA SER A 265 -9.63 21.14 -9.59
C SER A 265 -8.96 22.24 -8.78
N THR A 266 -9.33 22.39 -7.51
CA THR A 266 -8.88 23.49 -6.65
C THR A 266 -7.63 23.16 -5.84
N GLY A 267 -7.25 21.90 -5.72
CA GLY A 267 -6.19 21.44 -4.82
C GLY A 267 -6.57 21.47 -3.34
N LYS A 268 -7.82 21.76 -3.00
CA LYS A 268 -8.34 21.62 -1.64
C LYS A 268 -8.43 20.13 -1.24
N PRO A 269 -8.43 19.79 0.05
CA PRO A 269 -8.74 18.45 0.52
C PRO A 269 -10.11 17.96 0.02
N MET A 270 -10.24 16.65 -0.24
CA MET A 270 -11.46 16.07 -0.83
C MET A 270 -12.71 16.31 0.04
N HIS A 271 -12.59 16.25 1.36
CA HIS A 271 -13.69 16.51 2.28
C HIS A 271 -14.23 17.95 2.22
N GLU A 272 -13.38 18.92 1.85
CA GLU A 272 -13.83 20.30 1.64
C GLU A 272 -14.62 20.45 0.33
N VAL A 273 -14.15 19.80 -0.73
CA VAL A 273 -14.83 19.81 -2.04
C VAL A 273 -16.17 19.09 -1.94
N ALA A 274 -16.24 17.99 -1.21
CA ALA A 274 -17.46 17.21 -1.01
C ALA A 274 -18.60 18.01 -0.36
N LYS A 275 -18.30 19.08 0.40
CA LYS A 275 -19.35 19.98 0.95
C LYS A 275 -20.18 20.68 -0.13
N SER A 276 -19.63 20.90 -1.32
CA SER A 276 -20.30 21.52 -2.46
C SER A 276 -20.80 20.51 -3.49
N ILE A 277 -20.44 19.24 -3.39
CA ILE A 277 -20.81 18.18 -4.33
C ILE A 277 -21.33 16.98 -3.50
N PRO A 278 -22.63 16.92 -3.23
CA PRO A 278 -23.22 15.87 -2.36
C PRO A 278 -22.99 14.44 -2.85
N ASP A 279 -22.85 14.24 -4.16
CA ASP A 279 -22.61 12.92 -4.77
C ASP A 279 -21.17 12.45 -4.59
N LEU A 280 -20.22 13.36 -4.28
CA LEU A 280 -18.81 13.04 -4.08
C LEU A 280 -18.61 12.29 -2.75
N LYS A 281 -18.24 11.03 -2.84
CA LYS A 281 -17.99 10.18 -1.69
C LYS A 281 -16.54 10.31 -1.23
N VAL A 282 -16.36 10.76 0.01
CA VAL A 282 -15.04 10.74 0.67
C VAL A 282 -14.64 9.30 0.98
N PRO A 283 -13.34 8.99 1.00
CA PRO A 283 -12.88 7.66 1.38
C PRO A 283 -13.28 7.29 2.82
N SER A 284 -13.73 6.06 2.99
CA SER A 284 -13.89 5.47 4.32
C SER A 284 -12.54 5.19 4.98
N ILE A 285 -11.55 4.83 4.16
CA ILE A 285 -10.16 4.59 4.56
C ILE A 285 -9.21 5.19 3.53
N TRP A 286 -8.25 5.95 4.00
CA TRP A 286 -7.05 6.28 3.25
C TRP A 286 -5.95 5.26 3.57
N PHE A 287 -5.28 4.76 2.54
CA PHE A 287 -4.02 4.01 2.66
C PHE A 287 -2.89 4.98 2.31
N PRO A 288 -2.20 5.58 3.29
CA PRO A 288 -1.14 6.53 3.00
C PRO A 288 -0.10 5.93 2.07
N HIS A 289 0.10 6.59 0.90
CA HIS A 289 0.95 6.08 -0.17
C HIS A 289 2.35 5.78 0.36
N THR A 290 2.87 4.61 0.06
CA THR A 290 4.15 4.04 0.52
C THR A 290 4.24 3.69 2.01
N LEU A 291 3.50 4.36 2.89
CA LEU A 291 3.45 4.04 4.32
C LEU A 291 2.57 2.80 4.56
N MET A 292 1.45 2.70 3.83
CA MET A 292 0.53 1.57 3.92
C MET A 292 0.44 0.79 2.62
N GLY A 293 0.12 1.41 1.50
CA GLY A 293 0.00 0.74 0.21
C GLY A 293 0.55 1.59 -0.93
N ILE A 294 0.88 0.95 -2.05
CA ILE A 294 1.23 1.60 -3.31
C ILE A 294 0.13 1.35 -4.35
N SER A 295 -0.31 0.10 -4.48
CA SER A 295 -1.29 -0.33 -5.46
C SER A 295 -2.27 -1.29 -4.80
N THR A 296 -3.25 -0.70 -4.08
CA THR A 296 -4.29 -1.47 -3.38
C THR A 296 -5.10 -2.30 -4.36
N SER A 297 -5.36 -3.55 -3.98
CA SER A 297 -6.08 -4.53 -4.79
C SER A 297 -7.27 -5.09 -4.02
N ASP A 298 -7.50 -6.38 -4.09
CA ASP A 298 -8.68 -7.08 -3.59
C ASP A 298 -9.02 -6.80 -2.12
N ILE A 299 -10.29 -6.97 -1.78
CA ILE A 299 -10.84 -6.82 -0.42
C ILE A 299 -11.46 -8.16 -0.01
N GLN A 300 -11.17 -8.63 1.20
CA GLN A 300 -11.82 -9.80 1.78
C GLN A 300 -12.31 -9.51 3.21
N GLU A 301 -13.61 -9.68 3.45
CA GLU A 301 -14.16 -9.67 4.80
C GLU A 301 -13.79 -10.97 5.54
N ASP A 302 -13.34 -10.90 6.79
CA ASP A 302 -13.15 -12.10 7.60
C ASP A 302 -14.50 -12.69 8.02
N THR A 303 -14.96 -13.63 7.23
CA THR A 303 -16.18 -14.41 7.46
C THR A 303 -15.88 -15.80 8.04
N THR A 304 -14.65 -16.05 8.48
CA THR A 304 -14.18 -17.37 8.91
C THR A 304 -14.67 -17.78 10.30
N SER A 305 -15.35 -16.88 11.03
CA SER A 305 -15.83 -17.12 12.41
C SER A 305 -14.68 -17.49 13.37
N GLY A 306 -13.55 -16.79 13.26
CA GLY A 306 -12.37 -16.95 14.13
C GLY A 306 -11.39 -18.03 13.68
N ARG A 307 -11.64 -18.75 12.58
CA ARG A 307 -10.67 -19.74 12.05
C ARG A 307 -9.43 -19.10 11.43
N PHE A 308 -9.47 -17.79 11.17
CA PHE A 308 -8.32 -17.02 10.68
C PHE A 308 -7.72 -16.09 11.76
N GLY A 309 -8.13 -16.24 13.03
CA GLY A 309 -7.57 -15.49 14.16
C GLY A 309 -8.53 -14.44 14.76
N PRO A 310 -7.99 -13.40 15.44
CA PRO A 310 -8.79 -12.53 16.30
C PRO A 310 -9.53 -11.40 15.56
N PHE A 311 -9.49 -11.35 14.23
CA PHE A 311 -9.92 -10.18 13.43
C PHE A 311 -11.25 -10.39 12.70
N THR A 312 -12.09 -11.33 13.16
CA THR A 312 -13.41 -11.62 12.58
C THR A 312 -14.22 -10.36 12.31
N GLY A 313 -14.81 -10.26 11.11
CA GLY A 313 -15.58 -9.12 10.65
C GLY A 313 -14.76 -7.91 10.19
N GLN A 314 -13.43 -7.97 10.26
CA GLN A 314 -12.57 -6.95 9.67
C GLN A 314 -12.27 -7.27 8.20
N LEU A 315 -11.72 -6.28 7.49
CA LEU A 315 -11.38 -6.46 6.09
C LEU A 315 -9.87 -6.64 5.92
N PHE A 316 -9.50 -7.50 4.98
CA PHE A 316 -8.14 -7.67 4.50
C PHE A 316 -8.05 -7.08 3.11
N VAL A 317 -7.04 -6.25 2.86
CA VAL A 317 -6.82 -5.55 1.60
C VAL A 317 -5.44 -5.89 1.08
N GLY A 318 -5.38 -6.42 -0.15
CA GLY A 318 -4.14 -6.74 -0.83
C GLY A 318 -3.45 -5.49 -1.37
N ASP A 319 -2.14 -5.56 -1.54
CA ASP A 319 -1.35 -4.54 -2.22
C ASP A 319 -0.42 -5.20 -3.26
N GLN A 320 -0.57 -4.80 -4.51
CA GLN A 320 0.26 -5.33 -5.59
C GLN A 320 1.68 -4.77 -5.51
N GLY A 321 1.85 -3.49 -5.19
CA GLY A 321 3.16 -2.84 -5.18
C GLY A 321 4.08 -3.38 -4.08
N HIS A 322 3.61 -3.45 -2.85
CA HIS A 322 4.39 -3.91 -1.70
C HIS A 322 4.33 -5.43 -1.45
N SER A 323 3.55 -6.19 -2.24
CA SER A 323 3.39 -7.64 -2.03
C SER A 323 3.01 -7.98 -0.59
N LYS A 324 1.97 -7.31 -0.08
CA LYS A 324 1.50 -7.44 1.31
C LYS A 324 -0.02 -7.40 1.43
N ILE A 325 -0.52 -7.83 2.57
CA ILE A 325 -1.91 -7.66 2.99
C ILE A 325 -1.95 -6.65 4.13
N MET A 326 -2.88 -5.72 4.05
CA MET A 326 -3.24 -4.76 5.09
C MET A 326 -4.54 -5.18 5.75
N ARG A 327 -4.76 -4.78 6.99
CA ARG A 327 -6.01 -5.02 7.73
C ARG A 327 -6.76 -3.71 7.93
N VAL A 328 -8.09 -3.76 7.88
CA VAL A 328 -8.98 -2.61 8.03
C VAL A 328 -10.05 -2.92 9.09
N ALA A 329 -10.17 -2.04 10.07
CA ALA A 329 -11.25 -2.02 11.03
C ALA A 329 -12.15 -0.81 10.76
N LEU A 330 -13.40 -1.07 10.40
CA LEU A 330 -14.40 -0.04 10.09
C LEU A 330 -15.30 0.24 11.29
N GLU A 331 -15.83 1.45 11.33
CA GLU A 331 -16.98 1.84 12.16
C GLU A 331 -17.92 2.76 11.37
N LYS A 332 -19.15 2.92 11.86
CA LYS A 332 -20.10 3.93 11.37
C LYS A 332 -20.22 5.07 12.37
N VAL A 333 -20.01 6.29 11.90
CA VAL A 333 -20.26 7.52 12.65
C VAL A 333 -21.23 8.37 11.84
N ASN A 334 -22.35 8.76 12.44
CA ASN A 334 -23.41 9.52 11.77
C ASN A 334 -23.93 8.86 10.48
N GLY A 335 -23.89 7.51 10.40
CA GLY A 335 -24.33 6.74 9.26
C GLY A 335 -23.28 6.50 8.15
N GLU A 336 -22.14 7.21 8.19
CA GLU A 336 -21.06 7.06 7.21
C GLU A 336 -19.92 6.17 7.74
N TYR A 337 -19.27 5.42 6.84
CA TYR A 337 -18.16 4.56 7.19
C TYR A 337 -16.84 5.33 7.28
N GLN A 338 -16.10 5.03 8.33
CA GLN A 338 -14.73 5.47 8.57
C GLN A 338 -13.99 4.39 9.36
N GLY A 339 -12.71 4.60 9.70
CA GLY A 339 -11.98 3.64 10.51
C GLY A 339 -10.47 3.67 10.29
N ALA A 340 -9.81 2.60 10.69
CA ALA A 340 -8.36 2.49 10.65
C ALA A 340 -7.86 1.38 9.74
N CYS A 341 -6.71 1.60 9.12
CA CYS A 341 -5.93 0.56 8.46
C CYS A 341 -4.62 0.30 9.21
N PHE A 342 -4.16 -0.96 9.14
CA PHE A 342 -2.98 -1.47 9.82
C PHE A 342 -2.16 -2.34 8.87
N PRO A 343 -0.81 -2.41 9.02
CA PRO A 343 -0.05 -3.51 8.44
C PRO A 343 -0.60 -4.85 8.95
N PHE A 344 -0.41 -5.91 8.20
CA PHE A 344 -0.86 -7.23 8.64
C PHE A 344 0.13 -8.33 8.28
N ARG A 345 0.43 -8.53 6.98
CA ARG A 345 1.36 -9.58 6.56
C ARG A 345 2.13 -9.17 5.31
N GLU A 346 3.43 -9.14 5.41
CA GLU A 346 4.35 -8.85 4.31
C GLU A 346 5.10 -10.11 3.84
N GLY A 347 5.90 -10.00 2.78
CA GLY A 347 6.78 -11.07 2.32
C GLY A 347 6.15 -12.05 1.34
N PHE A 348 5.06 -11.69 0.66
CA PHE A 348 4.54 -12.48 -0.46
C PHE A 348 5.49 -12.43 -1.64
N GLN A 349 5.50 -13.54 -2.42
CA GLN A 349 6.49 -13.71 -3.49
C GLN A 349 6.28 -12.80 -4.70
N SER A 350 5.08 -12.23 -4.90
CA SER A 350 4.74 -11.32 -6.00
C SER A 350 3.65 -10.35 -5.57
N GLY A 351 3.22 -9.45 -6.46
CA GLY A 351 2.15 -8.49 -6.21
C GLY A 351 0.79 -9.15 -6.02
N ILE A 352 0.11 -8.84 -4.92
CA ILE A 352 -1.19 -9.43 -4.60
C ILE A 352 -2.27 -8.78 -5.47
N LEU A 353 -3.05 -9.59 -6.19
CA LEU A 353 -4.16 -9.12 -6.99
C LEU A 353 -5.50 -9.69 -6.55
N ARG A 354 -5.55 -10.96 -6.10
CA ARG A 354 -6.79 -11.63 -5.66
C ARG A 354 -6.58 -12.40 -4.36
N MET A 355 -7.62 -12.43 -3.55
CA MET A 355 -7.66 -13.19 -2.31
C MET A 355 -9.01 -13.91 -2.20
N VAL A 356 -9.02 -15.15 -1.71
CA VAL A 356 -10.26 -15.88 -1.44
C VAL A 356 -10.09 -16.78 -0.23
N TRP A 357 -11.18 -17.00 0.52
CA TRP A 357 -11.18 -17.92 1.64
C TRP A 357 -11.19 -19.38 1.17
N GLY A 358 -10.32 -20.18 1.76
CA GLY A 358 -10.39 -21.63 1.68
C GLY A 358 -11.46 -22.20 2.60
N ILE A 359 -11.90 -23.43 2.31
CA ILE A 359 -12.90 -24.15 3.13
C ILE A 359 -12.43 -24.41 4.57
N ASP A 360 -11.13 -24.44 4.79
CA ASP A 360 -10.48 -24.61 6.11
C ASP A 360 -10.29 -23.30 6.89
N GLY A 361 -10.70 -22.16 6.32
CA GLY A 361 -10.53 -20.83 6.89
C GLY A 361 -9.18 -20.19 6.62
N SER A 362 -8.27 -20.82 5.87
CA SER A 362 -7.07 -20.17 5.36
C SER A 362 -7.39 -19.26 4.16
N MET A 363 -6.49 -18.37 3.80
CA MET A 363 -6.66 -17.45 2.67
C MET A 363 -5.74 -17.84 1.51
N PHE A 364 -6.30 -18.08 0.32
CA PHE A 364 -5.53 -18.19 -0.91
C PHE A 364 -5.29 -16.81 -1.48
N VAL A 365 -4.04 -16.56 -1.89
CA VAL A 365 -3.55 -15.28 -2.39
C VAL A 365 -2.97 -15.48 -3.78
N GLY A 366 -3.66 -14.95 -4.77
CA GLY A 366 -3.26 -14.97 -6.17
C GLY A 366 -2.49 -13.71 -6.55
N MET A 367 -1.37 -13.88 -7.24
CA MET A 367 -0.37 -12.85 -7.41
C MET A 367 0.09 -12.70 -8.85
N THR A 368 0.46 -11.47 -9.21
CA THR A 368 1.10 -11.12 -10.48
C THR A 368 1.89 -9.83 -10.35
N SER A 369 3.04 -9.74 -11.03
CA SER A 369 3.79 -8.50 -11.25
C SER A 369 3.53 -7.89 -12.63
N ARG A 370 2.62 -8.48 -13.43
CA ARG A 370 2.30 -7.99 -14.76
C ARG A 370 1.57 -6.65 -14.68
N GLY A 371 2.06 -5.69 -15.45
CA GLY A 371 1.50 -4.35 -15.54
C GLY A 371 1.98 -3.38 -14.46
N TRP A 372 2.49 -3.90 -13.33
CA TRP A 372 3.08 -3.08 -12.27
C TRP A 372 4.08 -3.92 -11.46
N ALA A 373 5.30 -3.42 -11.30
CA ALA A 373 6.31 -4.12 -10.51
C ALA A 373 5.93 -4.20 -9.03
N SER A 374 6.36 -5.28 -8.40
CA SER A 374 6.14 -5.52 -6.97
C SER A 374 7.46 -5.75 -6.24
N THR A 375 7.43 -5.61 -4.91
CA THR A 375 8.59 -5.92 -4.06
C THR A 375 8.89 -7.41 -3.99
N GLY A 376 7.91 -8.27 -4.28
CA GLY A 376 8.08 -9.70 -4.42
C GLY A 376 8.96 -10.05 -5.62
N LYS A 377 9.79 -11.10 -5.49
CA LYS A 377 10.82 -11.45 -6.49
C LYS A 377 10.31 -12.34 -7.63
N ALA A 378 9.18 -13.03 -7.42
CA ALA A 378 8.59 -13.89 -8.44
C ALA A 378 7.65 -13.10 -9.36
N PRO A 379 7.49 -13.48 -10.64
CA PRO A 379 6.58 -12.79 -11.55
C PRO A 379 5.11 -13.08 -11.26
N PHE A 380 4.80 -14.19 -10.62
CA PHE A 380 3.42 -14.64 -10.31
C PHE A 380 3.43 -15.75 -9.26
N GLY A 381 2.24 -16.22 -8.91
CA GLY A 381 2.04 -17.42 -8.11
C GLY A 381 0.75 -17.43 -7.30
N ILE A 382 0.54 -18.52 -6.59
CA ILE A 382 -0.48 -18.64 -5.55
C ILE A 382 0.22 -19.03 -4.25
N GLN A 383 -0.10 -18.32 -3.18
CA GLN A 383 0.32 -18.65 -1.83
C GLN A 383 -0.91 -18.77 -0.94
N ARG A 384 -0.77 -19.57 0.11
CA ARG A 384 -1.83 -19.78 1.10
C ARG A 384 -1.36 -19.22 2.44
N LEU A 385 -2.14 -18.31 3.01
CA LEU A 385 -1.89 -17.70 4.31
C LEU A 385 -2.68 -18.46 5.37
N VAL A 386 -1.99 -18.97 6.38
CA VAL A 386 -2.56 -19.85 7.41
C VAL A 386 -2.27 -19.28 8.79
N TRP A 387 -3.32 -19.08 9.59
CA TRP A 387 -3.14 -18.73 10.99
C TRP A 387 -2.56 -19.92 11.78
N THR A 388 -1.55 -19.68 12.61
CA THR A 388 -0.85 -20.70 13.38
C THR A 388 -1.57 -21.11 14.68
N GLY A 389 -2.70 -20.46 14.99
CA GLY A 389 -3.40 -20.62 16.27
C GLY A 389 -2.89 -19.71 17.38
N LYS A 390 -1.82 -18.94 17.12
CA LYS A 390 -1.28 -17.97 18.09
C LYS A 390 -1.87 -16.59 17.82
N THR A 391 -2.33 -15.91 18.85
CA THR A 391 -2.81 -14.53 18.75
C THR A 391 -1.64 -13.56 18.87
N PRO A 392 -1.39 -12.64 17.89
CA PRO A 392 -0.41 -11.58 18.05
C PRO A 392 -0.90 -10.53 19.03
N PHE A 393 0.01 -9.82 19.70
CA PHE A 393 -0.34 -8.60 20.44
C PHE A 393 -0.40 -7.44 19.46
N GLU A 394 -1.62 -6.93 19.20
CA GLU A 394 -1.92 -5.95 18.16
C GLU A 394 -2.91 -4.90 18.63
N MET A 395 -2.88 -3.73 17.99
CA MET A 395 -4.03 -2.83 17.99
C MET A 395 -5.13 -3.48 17.13
N LYS A 396 -6.18 -3.99 17.77
CA LYS A 396 -7.29 -4.69 17.10
C LYS A 396 -8.19 -3.71 16.36
N THR A 397 -8.56 -2.61 17.03
CA THR A 397 -9.34 -1.50 16.45
C THR A 397 -8.81 -0.17 16.94
N ILE A 398 -9.05 0.88 16.15
CA ILE A 398 -9.01 2.27 16.59
C ILE A 398 -10.39 2.85 16.29
N ARG A 399 -11.02 3.50 17.28
CA ARG A 399 -12.34 4.13 17.14
C ARG A 399 -12.26 5.61 17.48
N SER A 400 -13.06 6.42 16.78
CA SER A 400 -13.22 7.84 17.08
C SER A 400 -13.96 8.02 18.41
N MET A 401 -13.50 8.98 19.21
CA MET A 401 -14.13 9.40 20.44
C MET A 401 -14.29 10.92 20.43
N PRO A 402 -15.19 11.49 21.26
CA PRO A 402 -15.44 12.95 21.28
C PRO A 402 -14.21 13.81 21.59
N ASP A 403 -13.16 13.19 22.16
CA ASP A 403 -11.97 13.84 22.68
C ASP A 403 -10.65 13.16 22.28
N GLY A 404 -10.72 12.20 21.37
CA GLY A 404 -9.52 11.45 20.95
C GLY A 404 -9.84 10.15 20.25
N PHE A 405 -9.10 9.09 20.61
CA PHE A 405 -9.28 7.74 20.05
C PHE A 405 -9.33 6.68 21.15
N GLU A 406 -10.13 5.64 20.95
CA GLU A 406 -10.07 4.40 21.72
C GLU A 406 -9.34 3.34 20.89
N VAL A 407 -8.26 2.79 21.43
CA VAL A 407 -7.53 1.67 20.85
C VAL A 407 -7.91 0.41 21.61
N GLU A 408 -8.48 -0.59 20.92
CA GLU A 408 -8.69 -1.93 21.45
C GLU A 408 -7.49 -2.81 21.07
N PHE A 409 -6.98 -3.59 22.02
CA PHE A 409 -5.89 -4.52 21.79
C PHE A 409 -6.40 -5.96 21.75
N THR A 410 -5.63 -6.85 21.12
CA THR A 410 -5.96 -8.28 21.04
C THR A 410 -5.74 -9.04 22.35
N MET A 411 -5.01 -8.46 23.29
CA MET A 411 -4.70 -8.99 24.63
C MET A 411 -4.66 -7.87 25.66
N PRO A 412 -4.84 -8.17 26.95
CA PRO A 412 -4.69 -7.17 28.00
C PRO A 412 -3.30 -6.52 27.99
N VAL A 413 -3.28 -5.20 28.18
CA VAL A 413 -2.04 -4.39 28.24
C VAL A 413 -1.43 -4.38 29.64
N ASP A 414 -0.14 -4.12 29.71
CA ASP A 414 0.52 -3.68 30.92
C ASP A 414 0.13 -2.22 31.20
N ARG A 415 -0.60 -1.98 32.31
CA ARG A 415 -1.15 -0.66 32.62
C ARG A 415 -0.10 0.41 32.75
N LYS A 416 1.09 0.08 33.31
CA LYS A 416 2.19 1.03 33.49
C LYS A 416 2.65 1.61 32.14
N THR A 417 2.76 0.77 31.14
CA THR A 417 3.15 1.23 29.79
C THR A 417 1.97 1.85 29.03
N ALA A 418 0.78 1.28 29.16
CA ALA A 418 -0.38 1.73 28.39
C ALA A 418 -1.02 3.04 28.90
N GLU A 419 -0.90 3.36 30.19
CA GLU A 419 -1.39 4.63 30.77
C GLU A 419 -0.37 5.78 30.63
N ASN A 420 0.84 5.49 30.15
CA ASN A 420 1.87 6.49 29.88
C ASN A 420 1.62 7.17 28.52
N PRO A 421 1.30 8.48 28.45
CA PRO A 421 1.11 9.18 27.20
C PRO A 421 2.33 9.11 26.26
N GLY A 422 3.56 9.03 26.82
CA GLY A 422 4.80 8.88 26.08
C GLY A 422 4.93 7.54 25.34
N SER A 423 4.06 6.56 25.61
CA SER A 423 4.00 5.30 24.87
C SER A 423 3.28 5.44 23.51
N TYR A 424 2.66 6.59 23.26
CA TYR A 424 1.90 6.87 22.05
C TYR A 424 2.39 8.12 21.35
N SER A 425 2.10 8.20 20.05
CA SER A 425 2.17 9.45 19.29
C SER A 425 0.99 9.58 18.34
N LEU A 426 0.50 10.80 18.18
CA LEU A 426 -0.57 11.14 17.26
C LEU A 426 -0.10 12.20 16.28
N ASN A 427 -0.34 11.98 14.99
CA ASN A 427 -0.13 12.97 13.93
C ASN A 427 -1.38 13.04 13.07
N SER A 428 -1.62 14.17 12.42
CA SER A 428 -2.71 14.30 11.44
C SER A 428 -2.22 14.95 10.17
N PHE A 429 -2.77 14.54 9.02
CA PHE A 429 -2.44 15.04 7.69
C PHE A 429 -3.56 14.75 6.70
N THR A 430 -3.48 15.31 5.49
CA THR A 430 -4.46 15.10 4.43
C THR A 430 -3.79 15.04 3.05
N TYR A 431 -4.60 14.93 2.00
CA TYR A 431 -4.16 14.93 0.60
C TYR A 431 -4.99 15.92 -0.22
N LYS A 432 -4.39 16.51 -1.25
CA LYS A 432 -5.08 17.33 -2.23
C LYS A 432 -6.00 16.50 -3.11
N TYR A 433 -7.17 17.07 -3.44
CA TYR A 433 -8.04 16.56 -4.49
C TYR A 433 -7.92 17.46 -5.71
N HIS A 434 -7.30 16.97 -6.75
CA HIS A 434 -7.01 17.71 -7.98
C HIS A 434 -6.73 16.76 -9.16
N ARG A 435 -6.71 17.31 -10.37
CA ARG A 435 -6.52 16.53 -11.59
C ARG A 435 -5.09 15.98 -11.78
N THR A 436 -4.13 16.51 -11.06
CA THR A 436 -2.73 16.04 -11.12
C THR A 436 -2.60 14.68 -10.45
N TYR A 437 -1.66 13.87 -10.91
CA TYR A 437 -1.40 12.54 -10.38
C TYR A 437 -0.90 12.59 -8.93
N GLY A 438 -1.63 11.96 -8.03
CA GLY A 438 -1.27 11.84 -6.62
C GLY A 438 -1.22 13.16 -5.87
N SER A 439 -0.89 13.09 -4.60
CA SER A 439 -0.63 14.25 -3.73
C SER A 439 0.46 13.90 -2.74
N PRO A 440 1.36 14.83 -2.43
CA PRO A 440 2.17 14.70 -1.23
C PRO A 440 1.26 14.76 0.02
N ILE A 441 1.85 14.39 1.14
CA ILE A 441 1.23 14.64 2.45
C ILE A 441 1.15 16.14 2.67
N GLU A 442 -0.06 16.63 2.99
CA GLU A 442 -0.35 18.04 3.19
C GLU A 442 -0.76 18.33 4.64
N ASP A 443 -0.44 19.52 5.11
CA ASP A 443 -0.85 20.06 6.42
C ASP A 443 -0.64 19.09 7.59
N ALA A 444 0.54 18.43 7.61
CA ALA A 444 0.91 17.51 8.68
C ALA A 444 1.12 18.24 10.01
N LYS A 445 0.45 17.77 11.07
CA LYS A 445 0.54 18.33 12.44
C LYS A 445 0.63 17.23 13.46
N VAL A 446 1.43 17.47 14.50
CA VAL A 446 1.40 16.69 15.74
C VAL A 446 0.11 17.00 16.49
N VAL A 447 -0.54 15.96 17.01
CA VAL A 447 -1.70 16.10 17.90
C VAL A 447 -1.22 15.78 19.32
N PRO A 448 -1.14 16.78 20.22
CA PRO A 448 -0.69 16.56 21.58
C PRO A 448 -1.66 15.64 22.35
N ILE A 449 -1.12 14.77 23.19
CA ILE A 449 -1.89 13.83 24.02
C ILE A 449 -1.97 14.40 25.43
N ARG A 450 -3.19 14.58 25.92
CA ARG A 450 -3.46 15.04 27.30
C ARG A 450 -3.27 13.92 28.31
N GLY A 451 -3.68 12.72 27.97
CA GLY A 451 -3.58 11.56 28.84
C GLY A 451 -4.17 10.31 28.21
N VAL A 452 -4.01 9.19 28.89
CA VAL A 452 -4.53 7.89 28.47
C VAL A 452 -5.22 7.20 29.65
N VAL A 453 -6.38 6.61 29.39
CA VAL A 453 -7.16 5.84 30.36
C VAL A 453 -7.34 4.43 29.85
N VAL A 454 -6.93 3.43 30.65
CA VAL A 454 -7.07 2.01 30.31
C VAL A 454 -8.33 1.43 30.96
N SER A 455 -9.12 0.68 30.19
CA SER A 455 -10.33 -0.02 30.66
C SER A 455 -10.04 -1.01 31.80
N ALA A 456 -11.06 -1.38 32.56
CA ALA A 456 -10.92 -2.26 33.72
C ALA A 456 -10.32 -3.64 33.34
N ASP A 457 -10.73 -4.18 32.18
CA ASP A 457 -10.26 -5.46 31.61
C ASP A 457 -8.86 -5.37 30.97
N GLY A 458 -8.31 -4.17 30.84
CA GLY A 458 -7.01 -3.93 30.21
C GLY A 458 -7.00 -4.10 28.71
N LEU A 459 -8.14 -4.23 28.03
CA LEU A 459 -8.19 -4.45 26.59
C LEU A 459 -8.23 -3.16 25.77
N LYS A 460 -8.60 -2.03 26.40
CA LYS A 460 -8.79 -0.76 25.70
C LYS A 460 -7.99 0.36 26.35
N ALA A 461 -7.41 1.21 25.53
CA ALA A 461 -6.77 2.45 25.92
C ALA A 461 -7.45 3.62 25.21
N ARG A 462 -8.05 4.54 25.97
CA ARG A 462 -8.61 5.78 25.46
C ARG A 462 -7.56 6.87 25.53
N ILE A 463 -7.08 7.27 24.38
CA ILE A 463 -6.09 8.33 24.18
C ILE A 463 -6.85 9.65 24.04
N VAL A 464 -6.70 10.56 25.00
CA VAL A 464 -7.35 11.86 24.98
C VAL A 464 -6.39 12.89 24.38
N ALA A 465 -6.83 13.53 23.30
CA ALA A 465 -6.08 14.60 22.65
C ALA A 465 -6.20 15.92 23.45
N ASP A 466 -5.16 16.74 23.39
CA ASP A 466 -5.15 18.07 24.03
C ASP A 466 -5.70 19.17 23.11
N THR A 467 -6.11 18.79 21.91
CA THR A 467 -6.72 19.65 20.89
C THR A 467 -7.92 18.96 20.25
N VAL A 468 -8.80 19.71 19.62
CA VAL A 468 -9.89 19.13 18.82
C VAL A 468 -9.29 18.39 17.62
N LEU A 469 -9.74 17.15 17.40
CA LEU A 469 -9.35 16.36 16.25
C LEU A 469 -9.83 17.00 14.94
N ARG A 470 -9.13 16.78 13.88
CA ARG A 470 -9.39 17.38 12.56
C ARG A 470 -10.22 16.44 11.70
N GLU A 471 -11.50 16.75 11.49
CA GLU A 471 -12.37 16.02 10.59
C GLU A 471 -11.92 16.17 9.13
N GLY A 472 -12.04 15.09 8.33
CA GLY A 472 -11.57 14.99 6.95
C GLY A 472 -10.07 14.71 6.84
N TYR A 473 -9.39 14.44 7.95
CA TYR A 473 -7.95 14.15 8.01
C TYR A 473 -7.68 12.69 8.38
N ILE A 474 -6.49 12.24 8.00
CA ILE A 474 -5.94 10.97 8.44
C ILE A 474 -5.17 11.23 9.75
N HIS A 475 -5.40 10.37 10.74
CA HIS A 475 -4.67 10.41 12.01
C HIS A 475 -3.77 9.18 12.11
N GLU A 476 -2.46 9.38 12.13
CA GLU A 476 -1.50 8.34 12.46
C GLU A 476 -1.50 8.14 13.97
N VAL A 477 -1.80 6.93 14.41
CA VAL A 477 -1.80 6.51 15.81
C VAL A 477 -0.69 5.49 15.99
N LYS A 478 0.30 5.80 16.82
CA LYS A 478 1.39 4.87 17.18
C LYS A 478 1.29 4.48 18.64
N ALA A 479 1.57 3.20 18.92
CA ALA A 479 1.59 2.61 20.28
C ALA A 479 2.92 1.88 20.53
N GLU A 480 4.06 2.48 20.16
CA GLU A 480 5.39 1.86 20.20
C GLU A 480 5.86 1.50 21.63
N GLY A 481 5.44 2.29 22.62
CA GLY A 481 5.80 2.09 24.03
C GLY A 481 4.93 1.06 24.75
N VAL A 482 3.77 0.69 24.19
CA VAL A 482 2.81 -0.22 24.84
C VAL A 482 3.31 -1.67 24.86
N ARG A 483 3.06 -2.33 25.98
CA ARG A 483 3.34 -3.77 26.13
C ARG A 483 2.08 -4.50 26.58
N SER A 484 1.95 -5.77 26.21
CA SER A 484 0.93 -6.64 26.78
C SER A 484 1.25 -6.93 28.27
N ALA A 485 0.28 -7.43 29.01
CA ALA A 485 0.49 -7.90 30.40
C ALA A 485 1.59 -8.98 30.50
N ALA A 486 1.87 -9.70 29.40
CA ALA A 486 2.96 -10.66 29.29
C ALA A 486 4.28 -10.03 28.80
N GLY A 487 4.35 -8.70 28.63
CA GLY A 487 5.56 -7.98 28.21
C GLY A 487 5.83 -7.98 26.70
N LEU A 488 4.92 -8.50 25.87
CA LEU A 488 5.07 -8.50 24.40
C LEU A 488 4.93 -7.08 23.84
N PRO A 489 5.78 -6.65 22.91
CA PRO A 489 5.55 -5.42 22.16
C PRO A 489 4.38 -5.57 21.18
N VAL A 490 3.73 -4.47 20.83
CA VAL A 490 2.76 -4.46 19.72
C VAL A 490 3.48 -4.84 18.42
N LEU A 491 2.99 -5.85 17.72
CA LEU A 491 3.65 -6.37 16.51
C LEU A 491 3.68 -5.31 15.39
N HIS A 492 2.55 -4.64 15.14
CA HIS A 492 2.45 -3.50 14.23
C HIS A 492 1.98 -2.26 14.99
N PRO A 493 2.92 -1.45 15.51
CA PRO A 493 2.56 -0.38 16.45
C PRO A 493 1.95 0.86 15.77
N THR A 494 1.75 0.87 14.45
CA THR A 494 1.21 2.02 13.70
C THR A 494 -0.11 1.67 13.04
N GLY A 495 -1.14 2.51 13.26
CA GLY A 495 -2.40 2.50 12.52
C GLY A 495 -2.70 3.88 11.95
N TYR A 496 -3.41 3.93 10.83
CA TYR A 496 -3.86 5.18 10.19
C TYR A 496 -5.38 5.23 10.20
N TYR A 497 -5.92 6.15 10.99
CA TYR A 497 -7.36 6.35 11.11
C TYR A 497 -7.84 7.47 10.20
N THR A 498 -8.81 7.19 9.32
CA THR A 498 -9.50 8.19 8.50
C THR A 498 -10.65 8.76 9.28
N LEU A 499 -10.57 10.01 9.71
CA LEU A 499 -11.58 10.67 10.55
C LEU A 499 -12.47 11.57 9.69
N ASN A 500 -13.59 11.06 9.22
CA ASN A 500 -14.58 11.85 8.46
C ASN A 500 -15.53 12.62 9.40
N ALA A 501 -15.86 12.05 10.56
CA ALA A 501 -16.66 12.68 11.59
C ALA A 501 -16.20 12.24 12.99
N ILE A 502 -16.23 13.15 13.94
CA ILE A 502 -15.97 12.86 15.35
C ILE A 502 -17.20 12.12 15.92
N ALA A 503 -16.96 10.99 16.58
CA ALA A 503 -18.04 10.23 17.20
C ALA A 503 -18.68 11.04 18.36
N PRO A 504 -20.02 11.05 18.50
CA PRO A 504 -20.69 11.65 19.64
C PRO A 504 -20.40 10.86 20.92
N GLY A 505 -20.59 11.50 22.08
CA GLY A 505 -20.43 10.85 23.37
C GLY A 505 -19.87 11.79 24.45
N GLU A 506 -19.54 11.23 25.59
CA GLU A 506 -18.95 11.97 26.71
C GLU A 506 -17.44 12.12 26.55
N LYS A 507 -16.95 13.33 26.87
CA LYS A 507 -15.53 13.62 26.98
C LYS A 507 -15.03 13.18 28.36
N LEU A 508 -13.84 12.60 28.40
CA LEU A 508 -13.21 12.25 29.66
C LEU A 508 -12.61 13.50 30.33
N THR A 509 -12.89 13.65 31.62
CA THR A 509 -12.19 14.63 32.46
C THR A 509 -10.91 13.96 32.97
N ILE A 510 -9.77 14.33 32.39
CA ILE A 510 -8.45 13.94 32.89
C ILE A 510 -7.96 15.14 33.72
N ALA A 511 -7.71 14.93 35.03
CA ALA A 511 -6.98 15.89 35.85
C ALA A 511 -5.62 16.13 35.13
N SER A 512 -5.31 17.42 34.90
CA SER A 512 -4.10 17.81 34.18
C SER A 512 -2.87 17.11 34.77
N ALA A 513 -2.37 16.08 34.10
CA ALA A 513 -1.07 15.52 34.43
C ALA A 513 -0.06 16.68 34.30
N ARG A 514 0.79 16.88 35.30
CA ARG A 514 1.86 17.88 35.28
C ARG A 514 2.63 17.70 33.96
N GLN A 515 2.74 18.79 33.20
CA GLN A 515 3.56 18.86 32.01
C GLN A 515 4.92 18.26 32.32
N HIS A 516 5.18 17.09 31.80
CA HIS A 516 6.55 16.62 31.64
C HIS A 516 7.17 17.46 30.53
N ASP A 517 8.20 18.18 30.91
CA ASP A 517 8.95 19.11 30.10
C ASP A 517 9.45 18.45 28.80
N HIS A 518 8.79 18.76 27.68
CA HIS A 518 9.19 18.32 26.34
C HIS A 518 10.30 19.19 25.75
N SER A 519 10.99 20.05 26.56
CA SER A 519 12.05 20.94 26.08
C SER A 519 13.25 20.19 25.50
N ALA A 520 13.49 18.94 25.91
CA ALA A 520 14.58 18.12 25.37
C ALA A 520 14.33 17.58 23.94
N MET A 521 13.07 17.40 23.52
CA MET A 521 12.76 16.93 22.14
C MET A 521 12.61 18.10 21.16
N ASN A 522 12.23 19.29 21.61
CA ASN A 522 12.19 20.48 20.76
C ASN A 522 13.58 21.05 20.47
N ALA A 523 14.60 20.76 21.27
CA ALA A 523 15.98 21.17 21.01
C ALA A 523 16.59 20.47 19.78
N MET A 524 16.08 19.33 19.34
CA MET A 524 16.50 18.67 18.09
C MET A 524 15.76 19.15 16.83
N ALA A 525 14.61 19.83 16.99
CA ALA A 525 13.82 20.33 15.86
C ALA A 525 14.10 21.79 15.51
N SER A 526 14.77 22.56 16.37
CA SER A 526 15.00 23.99 16.19
C SER A 526 16.44 24.39 15.76
N ALA A 527 17.28 23.41 15.37
CA ALA A 527 18.66 23.67 14.94
C ALA A 527 18.83 24.00 13.46
N THR A 528 17.79 24.46 12.77
CA THR A 528 17.93 24.96 11.39
C THR A 528 17.01 26.13 11.12
N ALA A 529 17.32 27.29 11.66
CA ALA A 529 17.04 28.59 11.04
C ALA A 529 17.51 29.73 11.96
N SER A 530 18.60 30.40 11.63
CA SER A 530 18.75 31.84 11.89
C SER A 530 19.90 32.42 11.10
N PRO A 531 19.74 33.58 10.48
CA PRO A 531 20.83 34.34 9.91
C PRO A 531 21.49 35.22 10.96
N ALA A 532 22.78 35.38 10.80
CA ALA A 532 23.69 36.12 11.65
C ALA A 532 23.46 37.64 11.65
N THR A 533 23.61 38.26 12.82
CA THR A 533 24.37 39.51 12.99
C THR A 533 24.69 39.73 14.47
N GLY A 534 25.94 40.09 14.77
CA GLY A 534 26.27 40.70 16.07
C GLY A 534 27.61 40.29 16.68
N LYS A 535 28.58 41.15 16.58
CA LYS A 535 29.94 41.10 17.11
C LYS A 535 30.02 40.95 18.63
N GLY A 536 31.01 40.19 19.13
CA GLY A 536 31.42 40.21 20.52
C GLY A 536 32.59 39.27 20.84
N LYS A 537 33.66 39.86 21.34
CA LYS A 537 35.05 39.40 21.55
C LYS A 537 35.22 38.19 22.49
N ALA A 538 36.21 37.43 22.14
CA ALA A 538 37.06 36.46 22.77
C ALA A 538 37.22 36.41 24.30
N THR A 539 37.35 35.16 24.84
CA THR A 539 38.54 34.77 25.62
C THR A 539 38.70 33.24 25.63
N ALA A 540 39.92 32.79 25.59
CA ALA A 540 40.42 31.46 25.36
C ALA A 540 40.65 30.65 26.68
N SER A 541 40.54 29.32 26.61
CA SER A 541 41.34 28.32 27.32
C SER A 541 40.60 26.99 27.20
N GLY A 542 41.06 25.85 26.76
CA GLY A 542 42.33 25.27 26.53
C GLY A 542 42.18 23.75 26.46
N ARG A 543 42.77 23.11 25.44
CA ARG A 543 43.24 21.70 25.35
C ARG A 543 42.21 20.57 25.50
N SER A 544 42.09 19.53 24.61
CA SER A 544 43.15 18.89 23.83
C SER A 544 42.55 17.83 22.87
N THR A 545 43.07 17.78 21.66
CA THR A 545 43.41 16.65 20.76
C THR A 545 42.37 15.63 20.36
N ALA A 546 41.94 15.61 19.10
CA ALA A 546 42.43 14.74 18.05
C ALA A 546 41.86 15.20 16.71
N ALA A 547 42.71 15.61 15.78
CA ALA A 547 42.38 16.00 14.44
C ALA A 547 42.03 14.76 13.59
N ALA A 548 40.81 14.72 13.08
CA ALA A 548 40.51 14.01 11.86
C ALA A 548 40.34 15.06 10.75
N THR A 549 41.37 15.18 9.91
CA THR A 549 41.36 16.01 8.72
C THR A 549 40.44 15.41 7.66
N GLY A 550 39.12 15.66 7.77
CA GLY A 550 38.17 15.43 6.68
C GLY A 550 38.06 16.72 5.86
N LYS A 551 38.42 16.68 4.57
CA LYS A 551 38.05 17.73 3.61
C LYS A 551 36.55 17.99 3.74
N PRO A 552 36.06 19.26 3.56
CA PRO A 552 34.64 19.58 3.53
C PRO A 552 33.94 18.64 2.52
N GLN A 553 32.94 17.90 2.94
CA GLN A 553 32.17 17.07 2.03
C GLN A 553 31.46 18.00 1.04
N ALA A 554 31.72 17.84 -0.26
CA ALA A 554 31.11 18.66 -1.31
C ALA A 554 29.59 18.59 -1.20
N ALA A 555 28.91 19.70 -1.47
CA ALA A 555 27.45 19.76 -1.45
C ALA A 555 26.89 18.75 -2.47
N LYS A 556 25.98 17.90 -2.02
CA LYS A 556 25.38 16.85 -2.86
C LYS A 556 24.43 17.39 -3.95
N ARG A 557 24.05 18.64 -3.87
CA ARG A 557 23.20 19.34 -4.85
C ARG A 557 23.67 20.76 -5.04
N VAL A 558 24.24 21.03 -6.21
CA VAL A 558 24.68 22.36 -6.67
C VAL A 558 23.92 22.65 -7.95
N THR A 559 23.08 23.70 -7.96
CA THR A 559 22.16 24.01 -9.08
C THR A 559 22.68 25.15 -9.95
N GLU A 560 23.70 25.86 -9.50
CA GLU A 560 24.39 26.91 -10.25
C GLU A 560 25.80 26.46 -10.64
N GLN A 561 26.27 26.91 -11.80
CA GLN A 561 27.64 26.60 -12.20
C GLN A 561 28.62 27.17 -11.18
N PRO A 562 29.56 26.34 -10.63
CA PRO A 562 30.59 26.84 -9.74
C PRO A 562 31.41 27.97 -10.39
N ALA A 563 31.66 29.05 -9.63
CA ALA A 563 32.31 30.24 -10.16
C ALA A 563 33.75 30.00 -10.66
N ASP A 564 34.40 28.96 -10.15
CA ASP A 564 35.74 28.52 -10.56
C ASP A 564 35.76 27.74 -11.89
N TRP A 565 34.59 27.38 -12.44
CA TRP A 565 34.48 26.73 -13.74
C TRP A 565 34.43 27.74 -14.89
N THR A 566 35.47 28.56 -15.02
CA THR A 566 35.55 29.66 -16.00
C THR A 566 35.34 29.20 -17.46
N ASN A 567 35.71 27.97 -17.79
CA ASN A 567 35.51 27.35 -19.12
C ASN A 567 34.27 26.45 -19.19
N GLY A 568 33.38 26.54 -18.19
CA GLY A 568 32.18 25.71 -18.11
C GLY A 568 32.44 24.26 -17.70
N PRO A 569 31.41 23.38 -17.84
CA PRO A 569 31.54 21.97 -17.62
C PRO A 569 32.33 21.28 -18.73
N ASP A 570 33.04 20.19 -18.40
CA ASP A 570 33.75 19.38 -19.40
C ASP A 570 32.78 18.50 -20.18
N GLN A 571 31.66 18.12 -19.52
CA GLN A 571 30.57 17.35 -20.12
C GLN A 571 29.19 17.86 -19.68
N THR A 572 28.23 17.86 -20.62
CA THR A 572 26.80 18.05 -20.31
C THR A 572 26.07 16.78 -20.64
N ILE A 573 25.37 16.20 -19.63
CA ILE A 573 24.54 15.04 -19.76
C ILE A 573 23.08 15.48 -19.65
N THR A 574 22.26 15.10 -20.60
CA THR A 574 20.81 15.31 -20.54
C THR A 574 20.11 13.97 -20.39
N LEU A 575 19.27 13.86 -19.39
CA LEU A 575 18.51 12.67 -19.05
C LEU A 575 17.04 13.03 -18.95
N THR A 576 16.16 12.21 -19.53
CA THR A 576 14.71 12.40 -19.44
C THR A 576 14.02 11.14 -18.93
N THR A 577 12.70 11.25 -18.69
CA THR A 577 11.88 10.10 -18.34
C THR A 577 11.22 9.48 -19.59
N LYS A 578 10.97 8.17 -19.53
CA LYS A 578 10.17 7.41 -20.49
C LYS A 578 8.99 6.71 -19.79
N PRO A 579 7.87 6.46 -20.50
CA PRO A 579 6.79 5.67 -19.95
C PRO A 579 7.24 4.33 -19.39
N GLY A 580 6.66 3.90 -18.26
CA GLY A 580 6.96 2.63 -17.62
C GLY A 580 8.06 2.72 -16.56
N LEU A 581 8.22 3.88 -15.92
CA LEU A 581 9.19 4.13 -14.84
C LEU A 581 10.63 3.87 -15.27
N LYS A 582 11.06 4.52 -16.35
CA LYS A 582 12.41 4.39 -16.90
C LYS A 582 13.03 5.74 -17.21
N PHE A 583 14.34 5.83 -17.07
CA PHE A 583 15.10 6.87 -17.74
C PHE A 583 15.21 6.59 -19.24
N ASP A 584 15.31 7.63 -20.06
CA ASP A 584 15.50 7.48 -21.52
C ASP A 584 16.83 6.84 -21.89
N THR A 585 17.81 6.98 -21.02
CA THR A 585 19.18 6.47 -21.17
C THR A 585 19.48 5.50 -20.04
N GLU A 586 19.90 4.28 -20.36
CA GLU A 586 20.23 3.24 -19.38
C GLU A 586 21.70 3.30 -18.93
N LYS A 587 22.58 3.88 -19.76
CA LYS A 587 24.01 3.97 -19.47
C LYS A 587 24.60 5.28 -19.98
N VAL A 588 25.24 5.99 -19.07
CA VAL A 588 25.99 7.23 -19.33
C VAL A 588 27.45 7.01 -18.99
N GLU A 589 28.37 7.59 -19.77
CA GLU A 589 29.81 7.51 -19.53
C GLU A 589 30.39 8.91 -19.28
N VAL A 590 31.22 9.05 -18.24
CA VAL A 590 31.93 10.27 -17.90
C VAL A 590 33.37 9.97 -17.53
N LYS A 591 34.29 10.93 -17.72
CA LYS A 591 35.69 10.78 -17.29
C LYS A 591 35.84 11.04 -15.80
N ALA A 592 36.69 10.27 -15.15
CA ALA A 592 37.04 10.45 -13.75
C ALA A 592 37.54 11.88 -13.47
N GLY A 593 36.96 12.53 -12.46
CA GLY A 593 37.32 13.90 -12.07
C GLY A 593 36.87 15.00 -13.03
N SER A 594 36.11 14.69 -14.11
CA SER A 594 35.56 15.71 -15.02
C SER A 594 34.46 16.55 -14.36
N ARG A 595 34.33 17.80 -14.81
CA ARG A 595 33.24 18.69 -14.40
C ARG A 595 32.02 18.41 -15.22
N VAL A 596 30.95 17.97 -14.56
CA VAL A 596 29.71 17.51 -15.20
C VAL A 596 28.57 18.48 -14.90
N LYS A 597 27.87 18.91 -15.95
CA LYS A 597 26.52 19.45 -15.87
C LYS A 597 25.52 18.31 -16.15
N TRP A 598 24.70 17.97 -15.18
CA TRP A 598 23.67 16.93 -15.31
C TRP A 598 22.30 17.59 -15.35
N VAL A 599 21.62 17.48 -16.46
CA VAL A 599 20.27 18.02 -16.67
C VAL A 599 19.30 16.85 -16.63
N PHE A 600 18.38 16.88 -15.69
CA PHE A 600 17.29 15.93 -15.62
C PHE A 600 15.95 16.61 -15.92
N SER A 601 15.20 16.11 -16.90
CA SER A 601 13.87 16.59 -17.31
C SER A 601 12.83 15.55 -17.02
N ASN A 602 11.83 15.90 -16.24
CA ASN A 602 10.70 15.02 -15.98
C ASN A 602 9.60 15.23 -17.03
N ASN A 603 9.59 14.41 -18.06
CA ASN A 603 8.60 14.41 -19.13
C ASN A 603 7.47 13.37 -18.88
N ASP A 604 7.39 12.84 -17.66
CA ASP A 604 6.34 11.91 -17.21
C ASP A 604 5.27 12.66 -16.42
N ASP A 605 4.11 12.07 -16.23
CA ASP A 605 3.00 12.63 -15.45
C ASP A 605 3.18 12.43 -13.93
N MET A 606 4.18 11.66 -13.50
CA MET A 606 4.49 11.38 -12.09
C MET A 606 5.66 12.23 -11.59
N LEU A 607 5.83 12.26 -10.26
CA LEU A 607 6.98 12.89 -9.62
C LEU A 607 8.22 12.01 -9.76
N HIS A 608 9.35 12.60 -10.21
CA HIS A 608 10.62 11.91 -10.33
C HIS A 608 11.78 12.76 -9.80
N ASN A 609 12.79 12.11 -9.25
CA ASN A 609 14.11 12.69 -9.02
C ASN A 609 15.18 11.81 -9.68
N CYS A 610 16.38 12.35 -9.77
CA CYS A 610 17.55 11.61 -10.22
C CYS A 610 18.62 11.69 -9.12
N VAL A 611 18.94 10.55 -8.51
CA VAL A 611 19.90 10.43 -7.41
C VAL A 611 21.06 9.58 -7.87
N ILE A 612 22.27 10.16 -7.90
CA ILE A 612 23.50 9.47 -8.27
C ILE A 612 24.09 8.84 -7.01
N VAL A 613 24.36 7.55 -7.08
CA VAL A 613 24.75 6.72 -5.93
C VAL A 613 26.00 5.90 -6.21
N LYS A 614 26.62 5.39 -5.15
CA LYS A 614 27.78 4.49 -5.22
C LYS A 614 27.43 3.19 -5.96
N PRO A 615 28.42 2.45 -6.48
CA PRO A 615 28.21 1.19 -7.16
C PRO A 615 27.37 0.18 -6.34
N ALA A 616 26.42 -0.48 -7.00
CA ALA A 616 25.54 -1.53 -6.42
C ALA A 616 24.68 -1.08 -5.21
N THR A 617 24.39 0.23 -5.07
CA THR A 617 23.62 0.72 -3.91
C THR A 617 22.26 1.33 -4.25
N ALA A 618 21.84 1.36 -5.52
CA ALA A 618 20.58 1.98 -5.96
C ALA A 618 19.36 1.44 -5.20
N ASN A 619 19.24 0.11 -5.09
CA ASN A 619 18.12 -0.52 -4.36
C ASN A 619 18.17 -0.23 -2.86
N LYS A 620 19.38 -0.19 -2.25
CA LYS A 620 19.54 0.16 -0.84
C LYS A 620 19.06 1.58 -0.58
N VAL A 621 19.52 2.55 -1.40
CA VAL A 621 19.15 3.95 -1.26
C VAL A 621 17.65 4.16 -1.52
N GLY A 622 17.06 3.50 -2.50
CA GLY A 622 15.63 3.52 -2.74
C GLY A 622 14.81 2.98 -1.56
N ASN A 623 15.24 1.88 -0.96
CA ASN A 623 14.59 1.32 0.25
C ASN A 623 14.76 2.26 1.47
N ASP A 624 15.91 2.92 1.61
CA ASP A 624 16.13 3.91 2.67
C ASP A 624 15.29 5.18 2.45
N ALA A 625 15.04 5.57 1.20
CA ALA A 625 14.11 6.65 0.87
C ALA A 625 12.67 6.31 1.27
N MET A 626 12.23 5.07 1.09
CA MET A 626 10.91 4.62 1.55
C MET A 626 10.75 4.71 3.07
N LYS A 627 11.82 4.50 3.84
CA LYS A 627 11.82 4.60 5.32
C LYS A 627 11.77 6.04 5.85
N LEU A 628 11.88 7.06 4.99
CA LEU A 628 11.78 8.47 5.42
C LEU A 628 10.39 8.85 5.94
N ASN A 629 9.37 8.04 5.64
CA ASN A 629 8.00 8.22 6.14
C ASN A 629 7.50 9.67 5.91
N LEU A 630 6.91 10.30 6.92
CA LEU A 630 6.41 11.68 6.86
C LEU A 630 7.49 12.73 6.52
N ASN A 631 8.78 12.40 6.68
CA ASN A 631 9.88 13.28 6.30
C ASN A 631 10.25 13.18 4.82
N GLY A 632 9.76 12.14 4.10
CA GLY A 632 10.08 11.93 2.69
C GLY A 632 9.87 13.16 1.82
N PRO A 633 8.69 13.80 1.81
CA PRO A 633 8.44 15.01 1.03
C PRO A 633 9.39 16.18 1.35
N LYS A 634 9.67 16.41 2.64
CA LYS A 634 10.60 17.48 3.09
C LYS A 634 12.02 17.22 2.63
N MET A 635 12.42 15.95 2.57
CA MET A 635 13.75 15.52 2.12
C MET A 635 13.79 15.21 0.62
N GLN A 636 12.74 15.55 -0.16
CA GLN A 636 12.64 15.26 -1.60
C GLN A 636 12.84 13.76 -1.91
N TYR A 637 12.53 12.89 -0.93
CA TYR A 637 12.79 11.44 -0.93
C TYR A 637 14.27 11.06 -1.15
N VAL A 638 15.19 11.94 -0.80
CA VAL A 638 16.63 11.67 -0.83
C VAL A 638 17.13 11.39 0.58
N PRO A 639 17.47 10.13 0.92
CA PRO A 639 17.95 9.79 2.27
C PRO A 639 19.35 10.37 2.51
N ASN A 640 19.59 10.83 3.74
CA ASN A 640 20.90 11.35 4.13
C ASN A 640 21.85 10.21 4.52
N VAL A 641 22.32 9.49 3.51
CA VAL A 641 23.24 8.35 3.65
C VAL A 641 24.51 8.58 2.82
N SER A 642 25.60 7.90 3.17
CA SER A 642 26.92 8.06 2.51
C SER A 642 26.97 7.52 1.09
N GLU A 643 26.00 6.71 0.70
CA GLU A 643 25.86 6.13 -0.63
C GLU A 643 25.32 7.12 -1.66
N VAL A 644 24.58 8.15 -1.23
CA VAL A 644 24.13 9.24 -2.10
C VAL A 644 25.28 10.19 -2.35
N LEU A 645 25.62 10.38 -3.62
CA LEU A 645 26.71 11.29 -4.05
C LEU A 645 26.15 12.64 -4.50
N TYR A 646 25.20 12.63 -5.43
CA TYR A 646 24.57 13.82 -6.00
C TYR A 646 23.08 13.56 -6.24
N HIS A 647 22.25 14.62 -6.30
CA HIS A 647 20.83 14.46 -6.58
C HIS A 647 20.18 15.74 -7.11
N THR A 648 19.10 15.57 -7.87
CA THR A 648 18.14 16.64 -8.17
C THR A 648 17.10 16.75 -7.06
N ASN A 649 16.28 17.79 -7.07
CA ASN A 649 15.02 17.80 -6.34
C ASN A 649 14.03 16.78 -6.94
N LEU A 650 12.94 16.56 -6.22
CA LEU A 650 11.77 15.86 -6.74
C LEU A 650 11.04 16.79 -7.72
N LEU A 651 11.12 16.48 -9.01
CA LEU A 651 10.58 17.30 -10.07
C LEU A 651 9.10 17.00 -10.32
N GLN A 652 8.34 18.05 -10.51
CA GLN A 652 6.97 17.98 -11.02
C GLN A 652 6.98 17.57 -12.51
N PRO A 653 5.86 17.02 -13.03
CA PRO A 653 5.67 16.85 -14.46
C PRO A 653 6.04 18.10 -15.27
N GLU A 654 6.64 17.88 -16.44
CA GLU A 654 7.05 18.93 -17.39
C GLU A 654 8.04 19.96 -16.80
N THR A 655 8.83 19.57 -15.77
CA THR A 655 9.88 20.44 -15.22
C THR A 655 11.26 19.80 -15.36
N ALA A 656 12.30 20.65 -15.32
CA ALA A 656 13.68 20.20 -15.42
C ALA A 656 14.56 20.91 -14.38
N GLU A 657 15.62 20.23 -13.96
CA GLU A 657 16.66 20.78 -13.10
C GLU A 657 18.05 20.39 -13.60
N ALA A 658 18.99 21.31 -13.50
CA ALA A 658 20.41 21.05 -13.74
C ALA A 658 21.17 21.02 -12.41
N ILE A 659 22.05 20.03 -12.24
CA ILE A 659 23.02 19.98 -11.14
C ILE A 659 24.44 19.92 -11.70
N TYR A 660 25.39 20.46 -10.93
CA TYR A 660 26.80 20.55 -11.29
C TYR A 660 27.62 19.78 -10.25
N PHE A 661 28.49 18.90 -10.72
CA PHE A 661 29.36 18.13 -9.83
C PHE A 661 30.65 17.69 -10.53
N VAL A 662 31.65 17.35 -9.74
CA VAL A 662 32.87 16.70 -10.24
C VAL A 662 32.63 15.17 -10.20
N ALA A 663 32.79 14.51 -11.34
CA ALA A 663 32.63 13.06 -11.42
C ALA A 663 33.56 12.34 -10.41
N PRO A 664 33.16 11.20 -9.85
CA PRO A 664 34.05 10.45 -8.98
C PRO A 664 35.39 10.18 -9.59
N THR A 665 36.47 10.26 -8.79
CA THR A 665 37.85 10.08 -9.26
C THR A 665 38.20 8.59 -9.46
N GLU A 666 37.46 7.68 -8.83
CA GLU A 666 37.64 6.24 -8.96
C GLU A 666 36.82 5.74 -10.14
N PRO A 667 37.44 5.14 -11.17
CA PRO A 667 36.70 4.48 -12.24
C PRO A 667 35.81 3.34 -11.74
N GLY A 668 34.59 3.20 -12.30
CA GLY A 668 33.66 2.18 -11.87
C GLY A 668 32.25 2.37 -12.41
N GLU A 669 31.36 1.43 -12.12
CA GLU A 669 29.94 1.50 -12.49
C GLU A 669 29.12 2.04 -11.30
N TYR A 670 29.01 3.34 -11.24
CA TYR A 670 28.06 4.05 -10.36
C TYR A 670 26.66 3.89 -10.92
N GLN A 671 25.65 4.29 -10.13
CA GLN A 671 24.28 4.20 -10.59
C GLN A 671 23.56 5.53 -10.44
N TYR A 672 22.52 5.75 -11.24
CA TYR A 672 21.52 6.77 -10.97
C TYR A 672 20.15 6.12 -10.86
N VAL A 673 19.32 6.64 -9.95
CA VAL A 673 18.07 6.00 -9.54
C VAL A 673 17.02 7.05 -9.17
N CYS A 674 15.77 6.82 -9.52
CA CYS A 674 14.66 7.59 -8.96
C CYS A 674 14.33 7.03 -7.57
N THR A 675 14.40 7.89 -6.55
CA THR A 675 14.11 7.49 -5.16
C THR A 675 12.71 7.88 -4.71
N PHE A 676 11.87 8.41 -5.61
CA PHE A 676 10.45 8.51 -5.32
C PHE A 676 9.91 7.12 -5.00
N PRO A 677 9.10 6.98 -3.95
CA PRO A 677 8.73 5.68 -3.41
C PRO A 677 8.17 4.69 -4.44
N GLY A 678 8.76 3.50 -4.47
CA GLY A 678 8.40 2.42 -5.40
C GLY A 678 9.11 2.48 -6.77
N HIS A 679 9.67 3.63 -7.19
CA HIS A 679 10.26 3.79 -8.52
C HIS A 679 11.64 3.13 -8.65
N HIS A 680 12.40 3.08 -7.57
CA HIS A 680 13.78 2.60 -7.57
C HIS A 680 13.97 1.16 -8.06
N THR A 681 12.94 0.35 -8.07
CA THR A 681 13.03 -1.05 -8.53
C THR A 681 13.11 -1.16 -10.05
N LEU A 682 12.60 -0.17 -10.79
CA LEU A 682 12.53 -0.13 -12.25
C LEU A 682 13.32 1.03 -12.85
N MET A 683 13.32 2.19 -12.19
CA MET A 683 13.88 3.43 -12.72
C MET A 683 15.31 3.61 -12.24
N GLN A 684 16.22 2.93 -12.89
CA GLN A 684 17.67 2.94 -12.63
C GLN A 684 18.47 3.03 -13.93
N GLY A 685 19.70 3.52 -13.83
CA GLY A 685 20.69 3.51 -14.90
C GLY A 685 22.12 3.46 -14.36
N ILE A 686 23.07 3.24 -15.25
CA ILE A 686 24.50 3.13 -14.93
C ILE A 686 25.21 4.40 -15.34
N LEU A 687 25.93 5.02 -14.39
CA LEU A 687 26.92 6.06 -14.64
C LEU A 687 28.30 5.41 -14.61
N LYS A 688 28.85 5.11 -15.79
CA LYS A 688 30.18 4.52 -15.93
C LYS A 688 31.22 5.65 -15.87
N VAL A 689 32.06 5.60 -14.86
CA VAL A 689 33.21 6.47 -14.75
C VAL A 689 34.42 5.80 -15.34
N VAL A 690 35.03 6.42 -16.37
CA VAL A 690 36.20 5.89 -17.08
C VAL A 690 37.44 6.73 -16.74
N LYS A 691 38.64 6.20 -17.00
CA LYS A 691 39.94 6.85 -16.75
C LYS A 691 40.11 8.12 -17.59
#